data_905ae37dc4d5d51530f343d9904556f6
#
_entry.id   905ae37dc4d5d51530f343d9904556f6
#
_cell.length_a   1.000
_cell.length_b   1.000
_cell.length_c   1.000
_cell.angle_alpha   90.00
_cell.angle_beta   90.00
_cell.angle_gamma   90.00
#
_symmetry.space_group_name_H-M   'P 1'
#
loop_
_entity.id
_entity.type
_entity.pdbx_description
1 polymer ?
#
loop_
_entity_poly.entity_id
_entity_poly.type
_entity_poly.pdbx_seq_one_letter_code
_entity_poly.pdbx_strand_id
1 'polypeptide(L)'
;MKTAIVPFLLLLNVLVAVNAQTKDSVILVKDSITVKLPDVYVTSERPLVTVTDDALSFDVPNLIMAKPVNTAFDILGEIPGLVKEGDNVSIIGVPATNIIINGRRSSMSLSQIVELLKSTSASKVKSLELLYSSPPKYGVKGGSINIIMEKKVNEDLSADISLTGKQAFYFSPTGLVNLSYSKKKYSLDLSYSANYNHSRSTEDMNAYPIVKDRPYEILQENTAVGRSMNHTIGASANWFMDKGREVDISYYAKITDSNSKRYSNTLFVGIENAESNNKLSGPKNLQNVRLNYAHSKNLSAGVDYTYYKDRRDQYMISDYPDTKQEVEATSRQNIHLANVFVNYERVFGKGWKINAGTNVQLSFTDNSSFTYQDKQEDLSATFAQKEKEYTAGLYAGFSKRFGKKLVLSASLSAEYNKAVIDSAGRKWTLWSGVNLYPQLNLSYTIDPSNMLQVNFSSDKKYPAYWAMSSNVSYLNVYSQVRGNPYLEPERIYMARANYILKKKYVFGLFANHHVNYIRQLYYQDTKALRAYYQSVNFDKHNTFGAMAVIPFRIGGVVSSRFVASGFLIQDEGVFIDISFDRKKLFGQLMLFNTFTLSKKKNLSLEVNARYSAPSIQGIYDVDGNYNVSAGLVWNPIPKKLSVMLRGEDLLKGLRAKTHI
;
A
#
# COMPACT_ATOMS: atom_id res chain seq x y z
N MET A 1 26.39 -8.37 21.30
CA MET A 1 25.37 -7.48 21.89
C MET A 1 25.93 -6.31 22.74
N LYS A 2 27.19 -5.92 22.61
CA LYS A 2 27.77 -4.81 23.44
C LYS A 2 28.25 -3.58 22.66
N THR A 3 28.06 -3.52 21.34
CA THR A 3 28.62 -2.44 20.49
C THR A 3 27.57 -1.52 19.82
N ALA A 4 26.28 -1.74 20.03
CA ALA A 4 25.22 -0.93 19.40
C ALA A 4 24.57 0.16 20.29
N ILE A 5 24.96 0.25 21.56
CA ILE A 5 24.32 1.19 22.50
C ILE A 5 25.08 2.53 22.61
N VAL A 6 26.36 2.56 22.26
CA VAL A 6 27.21 3.75 22.43
C VAL A 6 26.88 4.92 21.48
N PRO A 7 26.51 4.74 20.19
CA PRO A 7 26.18 5.88 19.34
C PRO A 7 24.80 6.52 19.66
N PHE A 8 23.90 5.80 20.33
CA PHE A 8 22.56 6.33 20.66
C PHE A 8 22.58 7.31 21.86
N LEU A 9 23.48 7.08 22.82
CA LEU A 9 23.66 7.96 23.97
C LEU A 9 24.40 9.27 23.64
N LEU A 10 25.25 9.29 22.60
CA LEU A 10 25.93 10.50 22.15
C LEU A 10 25.00 11.49 21.41
N LEU A 11 23.96 10.99 20.72
CA LEU A 11 22.93 11.84 20.09
C LEU A 11 21.99 12.49 21.12
N LEU A 12 21.79 11.88 22.28
CA LEU A 12 20.92 12.44 23.33
C LEU A 12 21.58 13.63 24.05
N ASN A 13 22.91 13.70 24.12
CA ASN A 13 23.64 14.79 24.77
C ASN A 13 23.75 16.07 23.92
N VAL A 14 23.54 15.99 22.62
CA VAL A 14 23.56 17.17 21.73
C VAL A 14 22.22 17.94 21.75
N LEU A 15 21.11 17.29 22.13
CA LEU A 15 19.78 17.89 22.16
C LEU A 15 19.47 18.72 23.42
N VAL A 16 20.26 18.61 24.46
CA VAL A 16 20.05 19.37 25.73
C VAL A 16 20.69 20.77 25.69
N ALA A 17 21.59 21.06 24.75
CA ALA A 17 22.37 22.31 24.71
C ALA A 17 21.72 23.48 23.92
N VAL A 18 20.53 23.33 23.32
CA VAL A 18 19.92 24.33 22.43
C VAL A 18 18.83 25.19 23.11
N ASN A 19 18.55 24.99 24.40
CA ASN A 19 17.49 25.74 25.11
C ASN A 19 18.03 26.81 26.08
N ALA A 20 18.98 27.64 25.67
CA ALA A 20 19.34 28.84 26.43
C ALA A 20 19.53 30.04 25.51
N GLN A 21 18.70 31.05 25.81
CA GLN A 21 18.79 32.45 25.40
C GLN A 21 17.91 32.93 24.24
N THR A 22 16.79 33.50 24.63
CA THR A 22 16.36 34.81 24.11
C THR A 22 15.85 35.65 25.28
N LYS A 23 16.58 36.72 25.56
CA LYS A 23 16.13 37.79 26.48
C LYS A 23 15.19 38.72 25.71
N ASP A 24 13.94 38.81 26.14
CA ASP A 24 13.02 39.85 25.72
C ASP A 24 13.29 41.14 26.48
N SER A 25 13.64 42.20 25.74
CA SER A 25 13.66 43.54 26.26
C SER A 25 12.25 44.18 26.11
N VAL A 26 11.62 44.46 27.24
CA VAL A 26 10.34 45.15 27.33
C VAL A 26 10.57 46.66 27.13
N ILE A 27 10.02 47.23 26.07
CA ILE A 27 9.87 48.65 25.89
C ILE A 27 8.46 49.04 26.34
N LEU A 28 8.38 49.78 27.44
CA LEU A 28 7.15 50.42 27.92
C LEU A 28 6.83 51.66 27.05
N VAL A 29 5.74 51.58 26.30
CA VAL A 29 5.10 52.75 25.69
C VAL A 29 3.75 52.99 26.34
N LYS A 30 3.60 54.23 26.80
CA LYS A 30 2.50 54.79 27.61
C LYS A 30 1.31 55.16 26.73
N ASP A 31 0.11 54.76 27.21
CA ASP A 31 -1.21 55.31 26.93
C ASP A 31 -1.72 55.50 25.48
N SER A 32 -2.53 54.57 25.05
CA SER A 32 -3.75 54.82 24.31
C SER A 32 -4.84 53.79 24.70
N ILE A 33 -6.00 54.30 25.10
CA ILE A 33 -7.19 53.48 25.42
C ILE A 33 -7.69 52.85 24.13
N THR A 34 -7.25 51.66 23.82
CA THR A 34 -7.86 50.83 22.77
C THR A 34 -8.95 50.01 23.39
N VAL A 35 -10.20 50.32 23.09
CA VAL A 35 -11.34 49.42 23.34
C VAL A 35 -11.09 48.17 22.52
N LYS A 36 -10.70 47.07 23.17
CA LYS A 36 -10.66 45.75 22.54
C LYS A 36 -12.09 45.36 22.23
N LEU A 37 -12.47 45.41 20.96
CA LEU A 37 -13.65 44.68 20.49
C LEU A 37 -13.45 43.21 20.80
N PRO A 38 -14.49 42.49 21.28
CA PRO A 38 -14.38 41.08 21.50
C PRO A 38 -13.99 40.42 20.20
N ASP A 39 -12.92 39.59 20.24
CA ASP A 39 -12.51 38.78 19.11
C ASP A 39 -13.69 37.92 18.68
N VAL A 40 -14.28 38.24 17.55
CA VAL A 40 -15.26 37.36 16.88
C VAL A 40 -14.46 36.20 16.31
N TYR A 41 -14.32 35.16 17.10
CA TYR A 41 -13.82 33.89 16.58
C TYR A 41 -14.86 33.35 15.60
N VAL A 42 -14.70 33.64 14.33
CA VAL A 42 -15.36 32.91 13.25
C VAL A 42 -14.71 31.53 13.21
N THR A 43 -15.24 30.60 14.02
CA THR A 43 -14.92 29.19 13.90
C THR A 43 -15.61 28.67 12.64
N SER A 44 -15.07 28.97 11.49
CA SER A 44 -15.38 28.28 10.26
C SER A 44 -14.78 26.88 10.39
N GLU A 45 -15.58 25.88 10.73
CA GLU A 45 -15.15 24.48 10.61
C GLU A 45 -14.80 24.26 9.14
N ARG A 46 -13.51 24.13 8.82
CA ARG A 46 -13.10 23.74 7.48
C ARG A 46 -13.73 22.38 7.20
N PRO A 47 -14.38 22.18 6.04
CA PRO A 47 -14.98 20.90 5.73
C PRO A 47 -13.90 19.84 5.72
N LEU A 48 -14.14 18.71 6.39
CA LEU A 48 -13.22 17.56 6.42
C LEU A 48 -12.92 17.02 5.02
N VAL A 49 -13.86 17.20 4.10
CA VAL A 49 -13.77 16.76 2.70
C VAL A 49 -14.02 17.97 1.81
N THR A 50 -13.06 18.25 0.95
CA THR A 50 -13.24 19.17 -0.18
C THR A 50 -13.23 18.35 -1.47
N VAL A 51 -14.08 18.74 -2.42
CA VAL A 51 -14.12 18.08 -3.73
C VAL A 51 -13.41 18.95 -4.74
N THR A 52 -12.38 18.38 -5.36
CA THR A 52 -11.71 18.97 -6.52
C THR A 52 -12.34 18.43 -7.80
N ASP A 53 -11.87 18.86 -8.97
CA ASP A 53 -12.41 18.43 -10.26
C ASP A 53 -12.32 16.90 -10.45
N ASP A 54 -11.27 16.26 -9.89
CA ASP A 54 -10.97 14.83 -10.11
C ASP A 54 -10.89 14.01 -8.82
N ALA A 55 -10.93 14.62 -7.61
CA ALA A 55 -10.63 13.93 -6.35
C ALA A 55 -11.50 14.38 -5.16
N LEU A 56 -11.63 13.49 -4.17
CA LEU A 56 -12.03 13.82 -2.81
C LEU A 56 -10.77 14.15 -1.99
N SER A 57 -10.61 15.40 -1.58
CA SER A 57 -9.45 15.88 -0.83
C SER A 57 -9.77 16.02 0.65
N PHE A 58 -8.92 15.46 1.50
CA PHE A 58 -9.01 15.48 2.96
C PHE A 58 -7.87 16.33 3.53
N ASP A 59 -8.21 17.31 4.38
CA ASP A 59 -7.24 18.09 5.14
C ASP A 59 -6.69 17.23 6.29
N VAL A 60 -5.45 16.77 6.17
CA VAL A 60 -4.85 15.82 7.12
C VAL A 60 -4.64 16.42 8.49
N PRO A 61 -4.05 17.62 8.68
CA PRO A 61 -3.90 18.22 10.01
C PRO A 61 -5.20 18.29 10.82
N ASN A 62 -6.31 18.63 10.16
CA ASN A 62 -7.63 18.69 10.82
C ASN A 62 -8.18 17.28 11.08
N LEU A 63 -7.93 16.34 10.18
CA LEU A 63 -8.43 14.96 10.31
C LEU A 63 -7.80 14.22 11.48
N ILE A 64 -6.51 14.45 11.75
CA ILE A 64 -5.72 13.71 12.75
C ILE A 64 -5.53 14.43 14.08
N MET A 65 -6.09 15.64 14.25
CA MET A 65 -5.82 16.54 15.38
C MET A 65 -5.97 15.90 16.79
N ALA A 66 -6.87 14.92 16.92
CA ALA A 66 -7.12 14.20 18.19
C ALA A 66 -6.99 12.68 18.04
N LYS A 67 -6.23 12.22 17.04
CA LYS A 67 -6.12 10.81 16.70
C LYS A 67 -4.70 10.27 16.88
N PRO A 68 -4.55 8.97 17.17
CA PRO A 68 -3.26 8.32 17.35
C PRO A 68 -2.59 8.01 16.03
N VAL A 69 -2.14 9.05 15.33
CA VAL A 69 -1.54 8.93 14.01
C VAL A 69 -0.11 9.46 14.06
N ASN A 70 0.86 8.57 13.91
CA ASN A 70 2.28 8.90 13.98
C ASN A 70 2.95 8.97 12.60
N THR A 71 2.51 8.11 11.68
CA THR A 71 3.13 7.98 10.36
C THR A 71 2.15 8.35 9.23
N ALA A 72 2.68 8.65 8.07
CA ALA A 72 1.87 8.88 6.87
C ALA A 72 1.02 7.64 6.50
N PHE A 73 1.49 6.45 6.84
CA PHE A 73 0.74 5.21 6.66
C PHE A 73 -0.47 5.10 7.60
N ASP A 74 -0.35 5.61 8.83
CA ASP A 74 -1.46 5.57 9.79
C ASP A 74 -2.61 6.47 9.36
N ILE A 75 -2.32 7.59 8.69
CA ILE A 75 -3.33 8.50 8.12
C ILE A 75 -4.31 7.75 7.22
N LEU A 76 -3.82 6.77 6.45
CA LEU A 76 -4.65 6.03 5.50
C LEU A 76 -5.80 5.28 6.18
N GLY A 77 -5.61 4.82 7.41
CA GLY A 77 -6.68 4.19 8.20
C GLY A 77 -7.78 5.15 8.63
N GLU A 78 -7.50 6.46 8.61
CA GLU A 78 -8.42 7.49 9.05
C GLU A 78 -9.26 8.10 7.91
N ILE A 79 -8.90 7.80 6.66
CA ILE A 79 -9.57 8.36 5.49
C ILE A 79 -10.87 7.62 5.20
N PRO A 80 -12.01 8.34 5.11
CA PRO A 80 -13.27 7.76 4.68
C PRO A 80 -13.18 7.17 3.27
N GLY A 81 -13.61 5.92 3.09
CA GLY A 81 -13.55 5.23 1.80
C GLY A 81 -12.27 4.41 1.58
N LEU A 82 -11.32 4.42 2.54
CA LEU A 82 -10.18 3.51 2.55
C LEU A 82 -10.39 2.36 3.54
N VAL A 83 -9.86 1.20 3.18
CA VAL A 83 -9.69 0.02 4.03
C VAL A 83 -8.20 -0.22 4.20
N LYS A 84 -7.75 -0.30 5.45
CA LYS A 84 -6.38 -0.65 5.83
C LYS A 84 -6.40 -1.97 6.59
N GLU A 85 -5.73 -3.00 6.05
CA GLU A 85 -5.61 -4.33 6.63
C GLU A 85 -4.14 -4.75 6.69
N GLY A 86 -3.54 -4.65 7.88
CA GLY A 86 -2.10 -4.82 7.99
C GLY A 86 -1.40 -3.80 7.11
N ASP A 87 -0.65 -4.28 6.12
CA ASP A 87 0.08 -3.47 5.15
C ASP A 87 -0.69 -3.21 3.85
N ASN A 88 -1.85 -3.82 3.69
CA ASN A 88 -2.70 -3.61 2.53
C ASN A 88 -3.59 -2.38 2.73
N VAL A 89 -3.65 -1.54 1.71
CA VAL A 89 -4.53 -0.39 1.65
C VAL A 89 -5.30 -0.43 0.34
N SER A 90 -6.60 -0.28 0.43
CA SER A 90 -7.48 -0.27 -0.75
C SER A 90 -8.56 0.81 -0.65
N ILE A 91 -8.97 1.32 -1.78
CA ILE A 91 -10.15 2.16 -1.91
C ILE A 91 -11.36 1.24 -2.07
N ILE A 92 -12.40 1.42 -1.25
CA ILE A 92 -13.63 0.59 -1.33
C ILE A 92 -14.21 0.64 -2.74
N GLY A 93 -14.42 -0.54 -3.33
CA GLY A 93 -14.96 -0.68 -4.69
C GLY A 93 -13.99 -0.35 -5.81
N VAL A 94 -12.69 -0.24 -5.53
CA VAL A 94 -11.63 -0.09 -6.53
C VAL A 94 -10.73 -1.32 -6.49
N PRO A 95 -10.61 -2.06 -7.59
CA PRO A 95 -9.89 -3.35 -7.60
C PRO A 95 -8.38 -3.23 -7.37
N ALA A 96 -7.79 -2.18 -7.90
CA ALA A 96 -6.36 -1.92 -7.77
C ALA A 96 -6.15 -0.48 -7.31
N THR A 97 -5.57 -0.30 -6.14
CA THR A 97 -5.27 1.00 -5.57
C THR A 97 -3.80 1.34 -5.80
N ASN A 98 -3.54 2.45 -6.45
CA ASN A 98 -2.20 3.01 -6.58
C ASN A 98 -1.96 4.04 -5.48
N ILE A 99 -0.73 4.16 -5.01
CA ILE A 99 -0.33 5.29 -4.15
C ILE A 99 0.62 6.16 -4.94
N ILE A 100 0.33 7.45 -4.98
CA ILE A 100 1.15 8.49 -5.61
C ILE A 100 1.50 9.56 -4.57
N ILE A 101 2.63 10.20 -4.75
CA ILE A 101 3.12 11.22 -3.82
C ILE A 101 3.33 12.52 -4.60
N ASN A 102 2.72 13.61 -4.13
CA ASN A 102 2.75 14.93 -4.79
C ASN A 102 2.31 14.88 -6.27
N GLY A 103 1.29 14.06 -6.56
CA GLY A 103 0.76 13.90 -7.92
C GLY A 103 1.66 13.13 -8.87
N ARG A 104 2.56 12.28 -8.39
CA ARG A 104 3.55 11.57 -9.21
C ARG A 104 3.66 10.11 -8.83
N ARG A 105 3.66 9.23 -9.83
CA ARG A 105 3.94 7.81 -9.65
C ARG A 105 5.40 7.62 -9.23
N SER A 106 5.63 6.66 -8.34
CA SER A 106 6.96 6.08 -8.09
C SER A 106 7.16 4.80 -8.89
N SER A 107 8.41 4.50 -9.23
CA SER A 107 8.81 3.19 -9.77
C SER A 107 8.83 2.09 -8.68
N MET A 108 8.73 2.49 -7.40
CA MET A 108 8.58 1.54 -6.29
C MET A 108 7.24 0.79 -6.38
N SER A 109 7.24 -0.47 -5.97
CA SER A 109 6.00 -1.25 -5.81
C SER A 109 5.12 -0.70 -4.67
N LEU A 110 3.84 -1.06 -4.65
CA LEU A 110 2.92 -0.62 -3.59
C LEU A 110 3.43 -0.96 -2.19
N SER A 111 3.95 -2.17 -1.99
CA SER A 111 4.52 -2.58 -0.71
C SER A 111 5.74 -1.74 -0.30
N GLN A 112 6.57 -1.35 -1.25
CA GLN A 112 7.73 -0.47 -1.02
C GLN A 112 7.29 0.95 -0.66
N ILE A 113 6.25 1.49 -1.32
CA ILE A 113 5.67 2.79 -0.96
C ILE A 113 5.04 2.75 0.44
N VAL A 114 4.35 1.66 0.80
CA VAL A 114 3.80 1.47 2.15
C VAL A 114 4.92 1.55 3.21
N GLU A 115 6.06 0.93 2.96
CA GLU A 115 7.20 1.01 3.87
C GLU A 115 7.81 2.43 3.96
N LEU A 116 7.85 3.17 2.85
CA LEU A 116 8.20 4.59 2.84
C LEU A 116 7.25 5.39 3.73
N LEU A 117 5.94 5.16 3.62
CA LEU A 117 4.93 5.87 4.40
C LEU A 117 4.99 5.53 5.89
N LYS A 118 5.34 4.30 6.26
CA LYS A 118 5.60 3.90 7.65
C LYS A 118 6.81 4.60 8.26
N SER A 119 7.78 5.00 7.44
CA SER A 119 8.96 5.74 7.85
C SER A 119 8.82 7.27 7.73
N THR A 120 7.66 7.76 7.28
CA THR A 120 7.37 9.19 7.10
C THR A 120 6.44 9.66 8.21
N SER A 121 6.78 10.77 8.90
CA SER A 121 5.92 11.35 9.92
C SER A 121 4.59 11.86 9.34
N ALA A 122 3.50 11.65 10.07
CA ALA A 122 2.18 12.17 9.73
C ALA A 122 2.17 13.70 9.61
N SER A 123 2.99 14.40 10.38
CA SER A 123 3.12 15.87 10.38
C SER A 123 3.60 16.43 9.03
N LYS A 124 4.25 15.60 8.21
CA LYS A 124 4.72 15.98 6.86
C LYS A 124 3.63 15.88 5.80
N VAL A 125 2.43 15.41 6.12
CA VAL A 125 1.33 15.25 5.15
C VAL A 125 0.37 16.44 5.28
N LYS A 126 0.20 17.19 4.18
CA LYS A 126 -0.74 18.30 4.10
C LYS A 126 -2.16 17.85 3.83
N SER A 127 -2.34 17.04 2.81
CA SER A 127 -3.65 16.53 2.42
C SER A 127 -3.52 15.17 1.76
N LEU A 128 -4.64 14.45 1.72
CA LEU A 128 -4.77 13.19 1.03
C LEU A 128 -5.93 13.30 0.05
N GLU A 129 -5.72 12.87 -1.18
CA GLU A 129 -6.73 12.89 -2.23
C GLU A 129 -7.08 11.48 -2.66
N LEU A 130 -8.37 11.15 -2.67
CA LEU A 130 -8.89 9.92 -3.27
C LEU A 130 -9.31 10.21 -4.71
N LEU A 131 -8.64 9.56 -5.65
CA LEU A 131 -8.97 9.59 -7.06
C LEU A 131 -9.56 8.23 -7.44
N TYR A 132 -10.84 8.19 -7.75
CA TYR A 132 -11.49 6.97 -8.21
C TYR A 132 -11.15 6.64 -9.67
N SER A 133 -10.67 7.65 -10.41
CA SER A 133 -10.14 7.56 -11.76
C SER A 133 -9.02 8.60 -11.89
N SER A 134 -7.79 8.13 -11.96
CA SER A 134 -6.59 8.99 -11.87
C SER A 134 -6.25 9.64 -13.21
N PRO A 135 -6.13 10.97 -13.29
CA PRO A 135 -5.66 11.63 -14.51
C PRO A 135 -4.32 11.08 -15.01
N PRO A 136 -4.15 10.87 -16.33
CA PRO A 136 -2.94 10.25 -16.90
C PRO A 136 -1.64 10.98 -16.56
N LYS A 137 -1.69 12.29 -16.29
CA LYS A 137 -0.54 13.10 -15.86
C LYS A 137 0.15 12.56 -14.61
N TYR A 138 -0.52 11.75 -13.80
CA TYR A 138 0.05 11.13 -12.63
C TYR A 138 0.81 9.83 -12.96
N GLY A 139 0.76 9.37 -14.20
CA GLY A 139 1.45 8.15 -14.66
C GLY A 139 0.85 6.85 -14.12
N VAL A 140 -0.35 6.89 -13.55
CA VAL A 140 -1.11 5.75 -13.03
C VAL A 140 -2.48 5.67 -13.70
N LYS A 141 -3.09 4.50 -13.66
CA LYS A 141 -4.42 4.23 -14.18
C LYS A 141 -5.33 3.73 -13.05
N GLY A 142 -6.63 3.77 -13.26
CA GLY A 142 -7.59 3.32 -12.24
C GLY A 142 -7.63 4.24 -11.03
N GLY A 143 -7.93 3.68 -9.87
CA GLY A 143 -8.00 4.45 -8.63
C GLY A 143 -6.64 4.69 -7.98
N SER A 144 -6.48 5.85 -7.34
CA SER A 144 -5.27 6.14 -6.58
C SER A 144 -5.50 6.98 -5.34
N ILE A 145 -4.56 6.87 -4.42
CA ILE A 145 -4.41 7.69 -3.23
C ILE A 145 -3.25 8.63 -3.48
N ASN A 146 -3.51 9.94 -3.58
CA ASN A 146 -2.48 10.94 -3.74
C ASN A 146 -2.15 11.59 -2.39
N ILE A 147 -0.94 11.40 -1.92
CA ILE A 147 -0.45 11.96 -0.67
C ILE A 147 0.29 13.25 -1.00
N ILE A 148 -0.28 14.37 -0.59
CA ILE A 148 0.32 15.70 -0.76
C ILE A 148 1.15 16.02 0.48
N MET A 149 2.44 16.11 0.30
CA MET A 149 3.37 16.48 1.36
C MET A 149 3.33 17.98 1.66
N GLU A 150 3.54 18.33 2.91
CA GLU A 150 3.64 19.73 3.33
C GLU A 150 4.92 20.35 2.75
N LYS A 151 4.76 21.47 2.04
CA LYS A 151 5.88 22.27 1.55
C LYS A 151 6.01 23.51 2.45
N LYS A 152 6.98 23.52 3.34
CA LYS A 152 7.30 24.69 4.15
C LYS A 152 8.16 25.65 3.32
N VAL A 153 7.69 26.87 3.16
CA VAL A 153 8.38 27.93 2.39
C VAL A 153 9.01 29.00 3.32
N ASN A 154 8.59 29.02 4.59
CA ASN A 154 9.15 29.94 5.60
C ASN A 154 10.39 29.31 6.24
N GLU A 155 11.24 30.13 6.84
CA GLU A 155 12.37 29.65 7.62
C GLU A 155 11.86 28.87 8.82
N ASP A 156 12.18 27.57 8.85
CA ASP A 156 11.73 26.66 9.89
C ASP A 156 12.71 25.50 10.02
N LEU A 157 12.98 25.11 11.26
CA LEU A 157 13.71 23.89 11.61
C LEU A 157 12.81 23.07 12.50
N SER A 158 12.49 21.85 12.10
CA SER A 158 11.68 20.94 12.89
C SER A 158 12.28 19.54 12.96
N ALA A 159 12.10 18.90 14.10
CA ALA A 159 12.49 17.52 14.33
C ALA A 159 11.30 16.77 14.94
N ASP A 160 10.99 15.59 14.39
CA ASP A 160 9.99 14.67 14.91
C ASP A 160 10.69 13.35 15.30
N ILE A 161 10.46 12.89 16.52
CA ILE A 161 10.95 11.60 17.00
C ILE A 161 9.74 10.75 17.42
N SER A 162 9.69 9.51 16.94
CA SER A 162 8.65 8.55 17.32
C SER A 162 9.29 7.24 17.77
N LEU A 163 8.83 6.74 18.92
CA LEU A 163 9.21 5.44 19.45
C LEU A 163 7.94 4.61 19.61
N THR A 164 7.91 3.44 19.02
CA THR A 164 6.76 2.52 19.08
C THR A 164 7.24 1.15 19.53
N GLY A 165 6.58 0.59 20.53
CA GLY A 165 6.74 -0.80 20.97
C GLY A 165 5.47 -1.57 20.61
N LYS A 166 5.57 -2.61 19.80
CA LYS A 166 4.46 -3.53 19.51
C LYS A 166 4.69 -4.84 20.25
N GLN A 167 3.78 -5.19 21.14
CA GLN A 167 3.74 -6.48 21.81
C GLN A 167 2.64 -7.34 21.19
N ALA A 168 3.04 -8.35 20.41
CA ALA A 168 2.17 -9.45 19.99
C ALA A 168 2.59 -10.70 20.75
N PHE A 169 2.95 -11.79 20.07
CA PHE A 169 3.62 -12.90 20.73
C PHE A 169 5.03 -12.51 21.20
N TYR A 170 5.74 -11.74 20.36
CA TYR A 170 7.05 -11.18 20.67
C TYR A 170 7.03 -9.64 20.60
N PHE A 171 7.98 -9.01 21.28
CA PHE A 171 8.16 -7.56 21.25
C PHE A 171 8.89 -7.11 19.97
N SER A 172 8.36 -6.06 19.36
CA SER A 172 8.87 -5.49 18.09
C SER A 172 8.95 -3.96 18.20
N PRO A 173 10.12 -3.39 18.52
CA PRO A 173 10.33 -1.94 18.61
C PRO A 173 10.57 -1.29 17.24
N THR A 174 10.14 -0.03 17.13
CA THR A 174 10.43 0.85 15.99
C THR A 174 10.84 2.22 16.50
N GLY A 175 11.93 2.77 15.96
CA GLY A 175 12.35 4.14 16.16
C GLY A 175 12.33 4.90 14.83
N LEU A 176 11.83 6.13 14.85
CA LEU A 176 11.75 7.02 13.68
C LEU A 176 12.24 8.41 14.09
N VAL A 177 13.10 9.00 13.27
CA VAL A 177 13.57 10.39 13.38
C VAL A 177 13.38 11.07 12.04
N ASN A 178 12.74 12.23 12.05
CA ASN A 178 12.62 13.12 10.89
C ASN A 178 13.19 14.49 11.23
N LEU A 179 13.98 15.05 10.34
CA LEU A 179 14.51 16.39 10.39
C LEU A 179 14.07 17.14 9.15
N SER A 180 13.56 18.35 9.31
CA SER A 180 13.14 19.21 8.21
C SER A 180 13.72 20.60 8.42
N TYR A 181 14.38 21.12 7.39
CA TYR A 181 14.89 22.47 7.36
C TYR A 181 14.37 23.17 6.11
N SER A 182 13.81 24.35 6.25
CA SER A 182 13.27 25.11 5.14
C SER A 182 13.67 26.59 5.20
N LYS A 183 13.88 27.14 4.02
CA LYS A 183 14.01 28.57 3.76
C LYS A 183 13.18 28.97 2.53
N LYS A 184 13.05 30.26 2.28
CA LYS A 184 12.25 30.79 1.18
C LYS A 184 12.52 30.19 -0.19
N LYS A 185 13.75 29.76 -0.47
CA LYS A 185 14.18 29.21 -1.77
C LYS A 185 14.45 27.70 -1.78
N TYR A 186 14.55 27.05 -0.63
CA TYR A 186 14.83 25.63 -0.57
C TYR A 186 14.27 24.96 0.70
N SER A 187 14.01 23.67 0.61
CA SER A 187 13.74 22.82 1.77
C SER A 187 14.52 21.52 1.69
N LEU A 188 14.95 21.04 2.85
CA LEU A 188 15.67 19.78 3.02
C LEU A 188 14.91 18.94 4.04
N ASP A 189 14.71 17.67 3.75
CA ASP A 189 14.12 16.70 4.64
C ASP A 189 15.01 15.48 4.74
N LEU A 190 15.24 15.00 5.97
CA LEU A 190 15.95 13.76 6.27
C LEU A 190 15.06 12.90 7.15
N SER A 191 15.01 11.61 6.89
CA SER A 191 14.31 10.63 7.72
C SER A 191 15.17 9.39 7.90
N TYR A 192 15.12 8.84 9.11
CA TYR A 192 15.71 7.55 9.44
C TYR A 192 14.76 6.75 10.30
N SER A 193 14.57 5.47 9.93
CA SER A 193 13.78 4.54 10.73
C SER A 193 14.54 3.24 10.93
N ALA A 194 14.53 2.74 12.16
CA ALA A 194 14.99 1.41 12.52
C ALA A 194 13.81 0.61 13.09
N ASN A 195 13.51 -0.53 12.48
CA ASN A 195 12.42 -1.41 12.88
C ASN A 195 12.93 -2.83 13.07
N TYR A 196 12.81 -3.35 14.29
CA TYR A 196 12.99 -4.77 14.56
C TYR A 196 11.63 -5.44 14.62
N ASN A 197 11.38 -6.39 13.74
CA ASN A 197 10.14 -7.17 13.73
C ASN A 197 10.42 -8.61 14.17
N HIS A 198 9.66 -9.09 15.16
CA HIS A 198 9.69 -10.46 15.62
C HIS A 198 8.26 -10.99 15.66
N SER A 199 7.96 -11.96 14.81
CA SER A 199 6.60 -12.45 14.58
C SER A 199 6.52 -13.96 14.78
N ARG A 200 5.32 -14.44 15.14
CA ARG A 200 4.93 -15.84 15.12
C ARG A 200 3.58 -15.95 14.42
N SER A 201 3.45 -16.95 13.54
CA SER A 201 2.17 -17.34 12.94
C SER A 201 1.98 -18.84 13.07
N THR A 202 0.75 -19.26 13.21
CA THR A 202 0.35 -20.69 13.21
C THR A 202 -0.71 -20.89 12.12
N GLU A 203 -0.68 -22.03 11.48
CA GLU A 203 -1.60 -22.41 10.43
C GLU A 203 -1.87 -23.90 10.54
N ASP A 204 -3.14 -24.27 10.58
CA ASP A 204 -3.59 -25.67 10.58
C ASP A 204 -4.27 -25.93 9.23
N MET A 205 -3.96 -27.06 8.61
CA MET A 205 -4.52 -27.46 7.33
C MET A 205 -4.98 -28.90 7.39
N ASN A 206 -6.20 -29.14 6.97
CA ASN A 206 -6.75 -30.47 6.72
C ASN A 206 -6.99 -30.61 5.23
N ALA A 207 -6.47 -31.66 4.61
CA ALA A 207 -6.62 -31.91 3.19
C ALA A 207 -7.07 -33.36 2.92
N TYR A 208 -7.91 -33.52 1.92
CA TYR A 208 -8.48 -34.80 1.52
C TYR A 208 -8.21 -35.12 0.04
N PRO A 209 -6.92 -35.28 -0.37
CA PRO A 209 -6.57 -35.52 -1.75
C PRO A 209 -7.02 -36.88 -2.24
N ILE A 210 -7.35 -36.95 -3.54
CA ILE A 210 -7.50 -38.20 -4.27
C ILE A 210 -6.25 -38.38 -5.15
N VAL A 211 -5.42 -39.36 -4.86
CA VAL A 211 -4.20 -39.66 -5.61
C VAL A 211 -4.28 -41.05 -6.18
N LYS A 212 -4.18 -41.20 -7.52
CA LYS A 212 -4.34 -42.51 -8.22
C LYS A 212 -5.63 -43.24 -7.80
N ASP A 213 -6.74 -42.50 -7.78
CA ASP A 213 -8.09 -42.96 -7.40
C ASP A 213 -8.24 -43.46 -5.95
N ARG A 214 -7.28 -43.11 -5.08
CA ARG A 214 -7.35 -43.44 -3.65
C ARG A 214 -7.49 -42.15 -2.83
N PRO A 215 -8.46 -42.10 -1.91
CA PRO A 215 -8.59 -40.97 -0.99
C PRO A 215 -7.54 -41.08 0.11
N TYR A 216 -7.02 -39.95 0.51
CA TYR A 216 -6.08 -39.77 1.61
C TYR A 216 -6.57 -38.66 2.53
N GLU A 217 -6.13 -38.69 3.78
CA GLU A 217 -6.33 -37.61 4.73
C GLU A 217 -4.97 -37.11 5.21
N ILE A 218 -4.79 -35.80 5.20
CA ILE A 218 -3.55 -35.14 5.60
C ILE A 218 -3.89 -34.06 6.60
N LEU A 219 -3.31 -34.16 7.78
CA LEU A 219 -3.42 -33.19 8.85
C LEU A 219 -2.06 -32.50 8.99
N GLN A 220 -2.04 -31.17 8.95
CA GLN A 220 -0.80 -30.43 9.01
C GLN A 220 -0.90 -29.25 9.97
N GLU A 221 0.08 -29.15 10.86
CA GLU A 221 0.26 -28.04 11.77
C GLU A 221 1.56 -27.29 11.42
N ASN A 222 1.46 -26.01 11.16
CA ASN A 222 2.58 -25.16 10.82
C ASN A 222 2.79 -24.07 11.87
N THR A 223 4.02 -23.86 12.31
CA THR A 223 4.42 -22.71 13.11
C THR A 223 5.58 -22.01 12.43
N ALA A 224 5.43 -20.73 12.10
CA ALA A 224 6.50 -19.92 11.56
C ALA A 224 6.90 -18.81 12.55
N VAL A 225 8.21 -18.67 12.77
CA VAL A 225 8.81 -17.60 13.59
C VAL A 225 9.75 -16.79 12.69
N GLY A 226 9.47 -15.50 12.55
CA GLY A 226 10.24 -14.59 11.72
C GLY A 226 10.91 -13.48 12.54
N ARG A 227 12.13 -13.13 12.16
CA ARG A 227 12.88 -11.98 12.68
C ARG A 227 13.40 -11.16 11.53
N SER A 228 13.24 -9.84 11.59
CA SER A 228 13.86 -8.96 10.62
C SER A 228 14.30 -7.65 11.24
N MET A 229 15.45 -7.13 10.80
CA MET A 229 15.91 -5.78 11.09
C MET A 229 15.85 -4.97 9.82
N ASN A 230 15.13 -3.86 9.87
CA ASN A 230 14.93 -2.97 8.75
C ASN A 230 15.52 -1.60 9.07
N HIS A 231 16.37 -1.09 8.19
CA HIS A 231 16.87 0.27 8.22
C HIS A 231 16.33 1.01 7.00
N THR A 232 15.67 2.13 7.23
CA THR A 232 15.11 2.96 6.17
C THR A 232 15.70 4.36 6.25
N ILE A 233 16.19 4.89 5.15
CA ILE A 233 16.75 6.23 5.00
C ILE A 233 15.96 6.95 3.92
N GLY A 234 15.49 8.16 4.20
CA GLY A 234 14.89 9.07 3.24
C GLY A 234 15.60 10.41 3.28
N ALA A 235 15.85 10.98 2.11
CA ALA A 235 16.37 12.34 1.96
C ALA A 235 15.64 13.03 0.81
N SER A 236 15.21 14.27 0.98
CA SER A 236 14.69 15.08 -0.12
C SER A 236 15.15 16.52 -0.05
N ALA A 237 15.31 17.13 -1.22
CA ALA A 237 15.66 18.52 -1.39
C ALA A 237 14.75 19.14 -2.45
N ASN A 238 14.11 20.26 -2.11
CA ASN A 238 13.32 21.06 -3.03
C ASN A 238 13.99 22.41 -3.21
N TRP A 239 14.10 22.85 -4.43
CA TRP A 239 14.63 24.16 -4.78
C TRP A 239 13.59 24.94 -5.55
N PHE A 240 13.13 26.06 -4.96
CA PHE A 240 12.15 26.97 -5.52
C PHE A 240 12.86 28.13 -6.22
N MET A 241 12.68 28.24 -7.52
CA MET A 241 13.26 29.27 -8.36
C MET A 241 12.18 30.30 -8.79
N ASP A 242 12.63 31.43 -9.30
CA ASP A 242 11.72 32.44 -9.82
C ASP A 242 10.86 31.91 -10.98
N LYS A 243 9.73 32.59 -11.23
CA LYS A 243 8.74 32.23 -12.28
C LYS A 243 8.07 30.84 -12.09
N GLY A 244 8.04 30.33 -10.86
CA GLY A 244 7.38 29.06 -10.52
C GLY A 244 8.13 27.82 -11.00
N ARG A 245 9.43 27.94 -11.26
CA ARG A 245 10.31 26.79 -11.52
C ARG A 245 10.69 26.11 -10.22
N GLU A 246 10.75 24.79 -10.24
CA GLU A 246 11.09 23.98 -9.07
C GLU A 246 11.90 22.76 -9.49
N VAL A 247 12.92 22.44 -8.72
CA VAL A 247 13.62 21.14 -8.76
C VAL A 247 13.35 20.41 -7.46
N ASP A 248 12.95 19.17 -7.55
CA ASP A 248 12.76 18.24 -6.45
C ASP A 248 13.63 17.00 -6.67
N ILE A 249 14.48 16.70 -5.70
CA ILE A 249 15.33 15.52 -5.69
C ILE A 249 14.98 14.73 -4.44
N SER A 250 14.74 13.43 -4.57
CA SER A 250 14.55 12.55 -3.42
C SER A 250 15.31 11.24 -3.57
N TYR A 251 15.82 10.77 -2.44
CA TYR A 251 16.48 9.49 -2.28
C TYR A 251 15.80 8.69 -1.18
N TYR A 252 15.59 7.41 -1.44
CA TYR A 252 15.05 6.46 -0.49
C TYR A 252 15.87 5.17 -0.53
N ALA A 253 16.27 4.68 0.64
CA ALA A 253 16.92 3.38 0.75
C ALA A 253 16.29 2.56 1.89
N LYS A 254 16.10 1.26 1.65
CA LYS A 254 15.72 0.29 2.67
C LYS A 254 16.63 -0.92 2.62
N ILE A 255 17.25 -1.22 3.74
CA ILE A 255 18.08 -2.40 3.94
C ILE A 255 17.36 -3.28 4.96
N THR A 256 17.14 -4.53 4.60
CA THR A 256 16.51 -5.54 5.46
C THR A 256 17.43 -6.73 5.61
N ASP A 257 17.63 -7.17 6.82
CA ASP A 257 18.15 -8.51 7.12
C ASP A 257 17.01 -9.32 7.76
N SER A 258 16.76 -10.51 7.22
CA SER A 258 15.64 -11.35 7.65
C SER A 258 16.03 -12.79 7.85
N ASN A 259 15.45 -13.41 8.87
CA ASN A 259 15.58 -14.83 9.16
C ASN A 259 14.23 -15.36 9.64
N SER A 260 13.74 -16.42 9.04
CA SER A 260 12.53 -17.10 9.48
C SER A 260 12.74 -18.60 9.56
N LYS A 261 12.05 -19.23 10.49
CA LYS A 261 12.01 -20.66 10.66
C LYS A 261 10.57 -21.11 10.64
N ARG A 262 10.26 -22.12 9.85
CA ARG A 262 8.95 -22.77 9.83
C ARG A 262 9.13 -24.22 10.28
N TYR A 263 8.37 -24.60 11.28
CA TYR A 263 8.23 -25.96 11.75
C TYR A 263 6.88 -26.47 11.27
N SER A 264 6.87 -27.64 10.63
CA SER A 264 5.65 -28.26 10.14
C SER A 264 5.62 -29.71 10.59
N ASN A 265 4.48 -30.12 11.17
CA ASN A 265 4.17 -31.51 11.45
C ASN A 265 3.06 -31.93 10.47
N THR A 266 3.33 -32.96 9.66
CA THR A 266 2.41 -33.44 8.61
C THR A 266 2.11 -34.91 8.86
N LEU A 267 0.88 -35.22 9.27
CA LEU A 267 0.39 -36.57 9.43
C LEU A 267 -0.33 -37.00 8.15
N PHE A 268 0.23 -37.95 7.44
CA PHE A 268 -0.43 -38.70 6.38
C PHE A 268 -1.17 -39.85 7.05
N VAL A 269 -2.47 -39.70 7.28
CA VAL A 269 -3.27 -40.64 8.11
C VAL A 269 -3.22 -42.05 7.54
N GLY A 270 -2.83 -43.02 8.40
CA GLY A 270 -2.67 -44.41 8.00
C GLY A 270 -1.42 -44.74 7.18
N ILE A 271 -0.52 -43.77 6.97
CA ILE A 271 0.73 -43.96 6.23
C ILE A 271 1.92 -43.65 7.14
N GLU A 272 2.19 -42.36 7.41
CA GLU A 272 3.35 -41.93 8.16
C GLU A 272 3.17 -40.51 8.73
N ASN A 273 4.03 -40.13 9.66
CA ASN A 273 4.19 -38.77 10.13
C ASN A 273 5.53 -38.22 9.63
N ALA A 274 5.53 -36.96 9.17
CA ALA A 274 6.74 -36.28 8.73
C ALA A 274 6.85 -34.90 9.38
N GLU A 275 8.04 -34.62 9.92
CA GLU A 275 8.36 -33.32 10.48
C GLU A 275 9.29 -32.54 9.53
N SER A 276 9.04 -31.25 9.34
CA SER A 276 9.95 -30.42 8.58
C SER A 276 10.36 -29.16 9.32
N ASN A 277 11.64 -28.82 9.17
CA ASN A 277 12.26 -27.60 9.67
C ASN A 277 12.83 -26.82 8.49
N ASN A 278 12.17 -25.74 8.13
CA ASN A 278 12.50 -24.89 6.99
C ASN A 278 13.02 -23.54 7.46
N LYS A 279 14.26 -23.24 7.17
CA LYS A 279 14.91 -21.97 7.48
C LYS A 279 15.09 -21.14 6.21
N LEU A 280 14.61 -19.90 6.26
CA LEU A 280 14.77 -18.90 5.20
C LEU A 280 15.52 -17.70 5.75
N SER A 281 16.55 -17.26 5.06
CA SER A 281 17.31 -16.05 5.45
C SER A 281 17.84 -15.32 4.24
N GLY A 282 18.15 -14.05 4.41
CA GLY A 282 18.84 -13.27 3.39
C GLY A 282 18.57 -11.78 3.45
N PRO A 283 19.53 -11.00 2.93
CA PRO A 283 19.42 -9.55 2.85
C PRO A 283 18.58 -9.10 1.65
N LYS A 284 17.89 -7.98 1.84
CA LYS A 284 17.21 -7.23 0.78
C LYS A 284 17.69 -5.79 0.80
N ASN A 285 17.89 -5.24 -0.37
CA ASN A 285 18.31 -3.85 -0.57
C ASN A 285 17.42 -3.20 -1.63
N LEU A 286 16.78 -2.10 -1.27
CA LEU A 286 16.01 -1.25 -2.15
C LEU A 286 16.60 0.14 -2.12
N GLN A 287 16.82 0.73 -3.29
CA GLN A 287 17.20 2.13 -3.45
C GLN A 287 16.33 2.77 -4.54
N ASN A 288 15.87 3.98 -4.30
CA ASN A 288 15.12 4.77 -5.26
C ASN A 288 15.67 6.19 -5.29
N VAL A 289 15.91 6.70 -6.47
CA VAL A 289 16.28 8.10 -6.73
C VAL A 289 15.25 8.70 -7.66
N ARG A 290 14.75 9.88 -7.32
CA ARG A 290 13.82 10.63 -8.15
C ARG A 290 14.32 12.05 -8.34
N LEU A 291 14.26 12.52 -9.57
CA LEU A 291 14.49 13.91 -9.95
C LEU A 291 13.26 14.42 -10.70
N ASN A 292 12.71 15.53 -10.26
CA ASN A 292 11.62 16.22 -10.93
C ASN A 292 12.00 17.66 -11.20
N TYR A 293 11.66 18.15 -12.37
CA TYR A 293 11.82 19.54 -12.78
C TYR A 293 10.48 20.09 -13.27
N ALA A 294 9.97 21.08 -12.58
CA ALA A 294 8.87 21.91 -13.06
C ALA A 294 9.47 23.18 -13.70
N HIS A 295 9.43 23.25 -15.04
CA HIS A 295 9.88 24.44 -15.79
C HIS A 295 8.92 25.61 -15.59
N SER A 296 7.65 25.31 -15.46
CA SER A 296 6.57 26.27 -15.22
C SER A 296 5.37 25.54 -14.62
N LYS A 297 4.31 26.26 -14.32
CA LYS A 297 3.02 25.62 -13.95
C LYS A 297 2.46 24.69 -15.03
N ASN A 298 2.96 24.80 -16.26
CA ASN A 298 2.42 24.13 -17.43
C ASN A 298 3.27 22.95 -17.90
N LEU A 299 4.58 22.92 -17.61
CA LEU A 299 5.50 21.91 -18.11
C LEU A 299 6.34 21.33 -16.98
N SER A 300 6.31 20.02 -16.83
CA SER A 300 7.16 19.28 -15.91
C SER A 300 7.73 18.02 -16.56
N ALA A 301 8.92 17.65 -16.13
CA ALA A 301 9.59 16.42 -16.53
C ALA A 301 10.25 15.78 -15.31
N GLY A 302 10.52 14.49 -15.38
CA GLY A 302 11.22 13.82 -14.30
C GLY A 302 11.73 12.45 -14.68
N VAL A 303 12.62 11.97 -13.80
CA VAL A 303 13.23 10.63 -13.87
C VAL A 303 13.06 9.99 -12.50
N ASP A 304 12.67 8.72 -12.48
CA ASP A 304 12.56 7.89 -11.29
C ASP A 304 13.30 6.59 -11.57
N TYR A 305 14.27 6.25 -10.73
CA TYR A 305 15.06 5.04 -10.87
C TYR A 305 15.02 4.23 -9.59
N THR A 306 14.69 2.94 -9.71
CA THR A 306 14.71 1.97 -8.60
C THR A 306 15.69 0.86 -8.89
N TYR A 307 16.53 0.58 -7.90
CA TYR A 307 17.34 -0.61 -7.80
C TYR A 307 16.83 -1.48 -6.67
N TYR A 308 16.60 -2.77 -6.95
CA TYR A 308 16.19 -3.75 -5.95
C TYR A 308 17.03 -5.00 -6.06
N LYS A 309 17.52 -5.47 -4.91
CA LYS A 309 18.27 -6.72 -4.79
C LYS A 309 17.69 -7.52 -3.64
N ASP A 310 17.35 -8.79 -3.90
CA ASP A 310 16.90 -9.78 -2.92
C ASP A 310 17.77 -11.02 -3.08
N ARG A 311 18.29 -11.51 -1.96
CA ARG A 311 18.91 -12.84 -1.86
C ARG A 311 18.16 -13.62 -0.79
N ARG A 312 17.84 -14.86 -1.12
CA ARG A 312 17.15 -15.75 -0.20
C ARG A 312 17.84 -17.10 -0.22
N ASP A 313 18.33 -17.49 0.95
CA ASP A 313 18.89 -18.81 1.19
C ASP A 313 17.85 -19.62 1.97
N GLN A 314 17.48 -20.78 1.44
CA GLN A 314 16.56 -21.73 2.04
C GLN A 314 17.31 -23.01 2.40
N TYR A 315 17.07 -23.49 3.61
CA TYR A 315 17.52 -24.79 4.09
C TYR A 315 16.37 -25.50 4.78
N MET A 316 15.97 -26.64 4.25
CA MET A 316 14.86 -27.43 4.80
C MET A 316 15.33 -28.88 5.02
N ILE A 317 15.10 -29.35 6.22
CA ILE A 317 15.22 -30.79 6.57
C ILE A 317 13.82 -31.32 6.81
N SER A 318 13.54 -32.48 6.24
CA SER A 318 12.30 -33.24 6.44
C SER A 318 12.66 -34.59 6.98
N ASP A 319 12.18 -34.88 8.18
CA ASP A 319 12.36 -36.14 8.89
C ASP A 319 11.12 -37.00 8.71
N TYR A 320 11.29 -38.15 8.05
CA TYR A 320 10.32 -39.23 7.93
C TYR A 320 10.73 -40.37 8.85
N PRO A 321 9.86 -41.34 9.17
CA PRO A 321 10.21 -42.46 10.06
C PRO A 321 11.50 -43.20 9.68
N ASP A 322 11.69 -43.43 8.38
CA ASP A 322 12.79 -44.26 7.86
C ASP A 322 13.85 -43.47 7.06
N THR A 323 13.57 -42.21 6.71
CA THR A 323 14.44 -41.42 5.83
C THR A 323 14.48 -39.96 6.22
N LYS A 324 15.57 -39.29 5.81
CA LYS A 324 15.66 -37.83 5.87
C LYS A 324 15.79 -37.30 4.46
N GLN A 325 15.16 -36.13 4.21
CA GLN A 325 15.27 -35.39 2.99
C GLN A 325 15.79 -34.00 3.28
N GLU A 326 16.77 -33.55 2.52
CA GLU A 326 17.39 -32.24 2.66
C GLU A 326 17.17 -31.42 1.38
N VAL A 327 16.73 -30.15 1.53
CA VAL A 327 16.59 -29.21 0.42
C VAL A 327 17.38 -27.95 0.75
N GLU A 328 18.32 -27.61 -0.13
CA GLU A 328 19.04 -26.34 -0.12
C GLU A 328 18.69 -25.53 -1.37
N ALA A 329 18.31 -24.26 -1.21
CA ALA A 329 18.09 -23.40 -2.35
C ALA A 329 18.65 -22.00 -2.09
N THR A 330 19.31 -21.44 -3.10
CA THR A 330 19.73 -20.04 -3.13
C THR A 330 19.07 -19.33 -4.29
N SER A 331 18.20 -18.39 -3.97
CA SER A 331 17.52 -17.55 -4.96
C SER A 331 18.07 -16.13 -4.92
N ARG A 332 18.22 -15.51 -6.09
CA ARG A 332 18.69 -14.12 -6.25
C ARG A 332 17.80 -13.40 -7.25
N GLN A 333 17.43 -12.17 -6.92
CA GLN A 333 16.70 -11.28 -7.81
C GLN A 333 17.37 -9.90 -7.79
N ASN A 334 17.71 -9.39 -8.98
CA ASN A 334 18.18 -8.02 -9.17
C ASN A 334 17.26 -7.33 -10.17
N ILE A 335 16.73 -6.16 -9.81
CA ILE A 335 15.81 -5.37 -10.65
C ILE A 335 16.35 -3.96 -10.79
N HIS A 336 16.45 -3.50 -12.03
CA HIS A 336 16.70 -2.11 -12.39
C HIS A 336 15.46 -1.59 -13.12
N LEU A 337 14.82 -0.56 -12.59
CA LEU A 337 13.63 0.02 -13.16
C LEU A 337 13.81 1.53 -13.28
N ALA A 338 13.74 2.04 -14.50
CA ALA A 338 13.83 3.46 -14.82
C ALA A 338 12.53 3.93 -15.44
N ASN A 339 12.05 5.09 -15.03
CA ASN A 339 10.87 5.74 -15.58
C ASN A 339 11.19 7.19 -15.89
N VAL A 340 10.88 7.64 -17.11
CA VAL A 340 11.05 9.02 -17.57
C VAL A 340 9.70 9.53 -18.04
N PHE A 341 9.33 10.74 -17.65
CA PHE A 341 8.06 11.34 -18.04
C PHE A 341 8.20 12.81 -18.38
N VAL A 342 7.30 13.27 -19.24
CA VAL A 342 7.07 14.69 -19.55
C VAL A 342 5.58 14.97 -19.53
N ASN A 343 5.14 15.98 -18.79
CA ASN A 343 3.74 16.37 -18.70
C ASN A 343 3.59 17.85 -19.10
N TYR A 344 2.62 18.12 -19.93
CA TYR A 344 2.19 19.45 -20.32
C TYR A 344 0.72 19.66 -19.94
N GLU A 345 0.44 20.78 -19.30
CA GLU A 345 -0.92 21.17 -18.93
C GLU A 345 -1.09 22.67 -19.21
N ARG A 346 -2.16 23.05 -19.89
CA ARG A 346 -2.46 24.46 -20.17
C ARG A 346 -3.94 24.76 -20.03
N VAL A 347 -4.22 25.87 -19.37
CA VAL A 347 -5.57 26.43 -19.27
C VAL A 347 -5.77 27.45 -20.39
N PHE A 348 -6.85 27.30 -21.13
CA PHE A 348 -7.27 28.22 -22.18
C PHE A 348 -8.50 29.01 -21.76
N GLY A 349 -8.83 30.06 -22.49
CA GLY A 349 -10.01 30.89 -22.23
C GLY A 349 -11.31 30.06 -22.09
N LYS A 350 -12.30 30.58 -21.37
CA LYS A 350 -13.62 29.96 -21.13
C LYS A 350 -13.55 28.60 -20.40
N GLY A 351 -12.54 28.37 -19.54
CA GLY A 351 -12.47 27.20 -18.64
C GLY A 351 -12.10 25.86 -19.29
N TRP A 352 -11.45 25.89 -20.44
CA TRP A 352 -10.80 24.72 -21.03
C TRP A 352 -9.42 24.48 -20.43
N LYS A 353 -9.12 23.23 -20.12
CA LYS A 353 -7.83 22.76 -19.67
C LYS A 353 -7.44 21.57 -20.53
N ILE A 354 -6.28 21.63 -21.17
CA ILE A 354 -5.74 20.54 -21.96
C ILE A 354 -4.52 19.99 -21.24
N ASN A 355 -4.37 18.68 -21.21
CA ASN A 355 -3.19 17.98 -20.73
C ASN A 355 -2.73 16.96 -21.76
N ALA A 356 -1.41 16.82 -21.88
CA ALA A 356 -0.78 15.83 -22.73
C ALA A 356 0.58 15.46 -22.15
N GLY A 357 1.09 14.29 -22.49
CA GLY A 357 2.40 13.89 -22.02
C GLY A 357 2.83 12.52 -22.51
N THR A 358 4.02 12.15 -22.08
CA THR A 358 4.63 10.86 -22.39
C THR A 358 5.23 10.24 -21.15
N ASN A 359 5.28 8.91 -21.12
CA ASN A 359 5.93 8.13 -20.09
C ASN A 359 6.65 6.95 -20.74
N VAL A 360 7.93 6.79 -20.41
CA VAL A 360 8.76 5.66 -20.84
C VAL A 360 9.29 4.94 -19.64
N GLN A 361 9.02 3.64 -19.53
CA GLN A 361 9.51 2.79 -18.44
C GLN A 361 10.36 1.65 -19.03
N LEU A 362 11.49 1.42 -18.43
CA LEU A 362 12.43 0.34 -18.74
C LEU A 362 12.62 -0.50 -17.49
N SER A 363 12.48 -1.82 -17.59
CA SER A 363 12.77 -2.75 -16.50
C SER A 363 13.72 -3.84 -16.99
N PHE A 364 14.75 -4.10 -16.19
CA PHE A 364 15.71 -5.18 -16.39
C PHE A 364 15.76 -6.00 -15.11
N THR A 365 15.36 -7.27 -15.21
CA THR A 365 15.32 -8.19 -14.09
C THR A 365 16.22 -9.38 -14.37
N ASP A 366 17.06 -9.74 -13.40
CA ASP A 366 17.89 -10.93 -13.39
C ASP A 366 17.47 -11.80 -12.21
N ASN A 367 16.92 -12.98 -12.51
CA ASN A 367 16.41 -13.93 -11.54
C ASN A 367 17.15 -15.26 -11.68
N SER A 368 17.61 -15.81 -10.57
CA SER A 368 18.19 -17.17 -10.54
C SER A 368 17.79 -17.89 -9.25
N SER A 369 17.65 -19.20 -9.35
CA SER A 369 17.48 -20.09 -8.21
C SER A 369 18.27 -21.37 -8.49
N PHE A 370 19.11 -21.76 -7.56
CA PHE A 370 19.86 -23.01 -7.58
C PHE A 370 19.36 -23.86 -6.41
N THR A 371 18.81 -25.00 -6.72
CA THR A 371 18.18 -25.90 -5.75
C THR A 371 18.86 -27.27 -5.77
N TYR A 372 19.16 -27.77 -4.59
CA TYR A 372 19.74 -29.08 -4.36
C TYR A 372 18.81 -29.88 -3.45
N GLN A 373 18.57 -31.13 -3.81
CA GLN A 373 17.87 -32.11 -2.99
C GLN A 373 18.82 -33.24 -2.67
N ASP A 374 19.05 -33.52 -1.39
CA ASP A 374 20.00 -34.52 -0.90
C ASP A 374 21.39 -34.37 -1.55
N LYS A 375 21.86 -33.10 -1.66
CA LYS A 375 23.12 -32.67 -2.28
C LYS A 375 23.20 -32.89 -3.80
N GLN A 376 22.13 -33.33 -4.46
CA GLN A 376 22.05 -33.41 -5.92
C GLN A 376 21.26 -32.20 -6.46
N GLU A 377 21.74 -31.64 -7.56
CA GLU A 377 21.06 -30.48 -8.17
C GLU A 377 19.70 -30.91 -8.72
N ASP A 378 18.64 -30.24 -8.24
CA ASP A 378 17.30 -30.38 -8.80
C ASP A 378 17.14 -29.46 -10.02
N LEU A 379 17.37 -30.00 -11.21
CA LEU A 379 17.24 -29.27 -12.47
C LEU A 379 15.81 -28.76 -12.73
N SER A 380 14.80 -29.34 -12.11
CA SER A 380 13.41 -28.90 -12.26
C SER A 380 13.09 -27.62 -11.45
N ALA A 381 13.88 -27.37 -10.40
CA ALA A 381 13.76 -26.21 -9.52
C ALA A 381 14.95 -25.22 -9.67
N THR A 382 15.96 -25.56 -10.50
CA THR A 382 17.10 -24.70 -10.81
C THR A 382 16.84 -23.94 -12.10
N PHE A 383 17.01 -22.61 -12.08
CA PHE A 383 16.87 -21.76 -13.27
C PHE A 383 17.71 -20.49 -13.14
N ALA A 384 18.03 -19.91 -14.30
CA ALA A 384 18.55 -18.55 -14.43
C ALA A 384 17.87 -17.88 -15.64
N GLN A 385 17.26 -16.73 -15.40
CA GLN A 385 16.53 -16.00 -16.45
C GLN A 385 16.74 -14.50 -16.33
N LYS A 386 16.75 -13.84 -17.48
CA LYS A 386 16.77 -12.38 -17.62
C LYS A 386 15.49 -11.92 -18.28
N GLU A 387 14.87 -10.92 -17.72
CA GLU A 387 13.67 -10.33 -18.27
C GLU A 387 13.90 -8.86 -18.59
N LYS A 388 13.41 -8.41 -19.75
CA LYS A 388 13.47 -7.04 -20.21
C LYS A 388 12.08 -6.58 -20.58
N GLU A 389 11.63 -5.52 -19.94
CA GLU A 389 10.34 -4.90 -20.20
C GLU A 389 10.51 -3.47 -20.67
N TYR A 390 9.74 -3.11 -21.69
CA TYR A 390 9.70 -1.79 -22.30
C TYR A 390 8.25 -1.32 -22.33
N THR A 391 7.98 -0.15 -21.76
CA THR A 391 6.69 0.52 -21.87
C THR A 391 6.93 1.92 -22.41
N ALA A 392 6.25 2.28 -23.47
CA ALA A 392 6.23 3.64 -24.01
C ALA A 392 4.78 4.10 -24.16
N GLY A 393 4.42 5.17 -23.47
CA GLY A 393 3.05 5.69 -23.40
C GLY A 393 2.97 7.15 -23.83
N LEU A 394 1.88 7.46 -24.52
CA LEU A 394 1.44 8.81 -24.82
C LEU A 394 0.03 9.00 -24.23
N TYR A 395 -0.27 10.18 -23.76
CA TYR A 395 -1.64 10.52 -23.37
C TYR A 395 -2.03 11.92 -23.81
N ALA A 396 -3.31 12.11 -24.04
CA ALA A 396 -3.94 13.41 -24.24
C ALA A 396 -5.30 13.44 -23.54
N GLY A 397 -5.66 14.59 -23.01
CA GLY A 397 -6.93 14.77 -22.33
C GLY A 397 -7.33 16.23 -22.24
N PHE A 398 -8.59 16.43 -21.89
CA PHE A 398 -9.13 17.74 -21.63
C PHE A 398 -10.01 17.74 -20.38
N SER A 399 -10.16 18.90 -19.77
CA SER A 399 -11.18 19.19 -18.77
C SER A 399 -11.89 20.47 -19.16
N LYS A 400 -13.21 20.48 -19.00
CA LYS A 400 -14.07 21.60 -19.31
C LYS A 400 -15.05 21.86 -18.17
N ARG A 401 -15.06 23.09 -17.71
CA ARG A 401 -16.08 23.56 -16.77
C ARG A 401 -17.23 24.24 -17.53
N PHE A 402 -18.42 23.70 -17.40
CA PHE A 402 -19.67 24.25 -17.96
C PHE A 402 -20.41 25.00 -16.85
N GLY A 403 -20.39 26.33 -16.94
CA GLY A 403 -20.93 27.19 -15.91
C GLY A 403 -20.26 26.97 -14.54
N LYS A 404 -21.06 27.03 -13.47
CA LYS A 404 -20.58 26.81 -12.08
C LYS A 404 -20.80 25.39 -11.58
N LYS A 405 -21.54 24.55 -12.31
CA LYS A 405 -22.05 23.29 -11.78
C LYS A 405 -21.41 22.05 -12.36
N LEU A 406 -21.03 22.05 -13.63
CA LEU A 406 -20.58 20.84 -14.31
C LEU A 406 -19.11 20.92 -14.69
N VAL A 407 -18.32 19.91 -14.33
CA VAL A 407 -16.96 19.69 -14.82
C VAL A 407 -16.91 18.33 -15.51
N LEU A 408 -16.44 18.31 -16.74
CA LEU A 408 -16.19 17.10 -17.53
C LEU A 408 -14.71 17.02 -17.82
N SER A 409 -14.07 15.91 -17.48
CA SER A 409 -12.69 15.58 -17.85
C SER A 409 -12.69 14.26 -18.62
N ALA A 410 -12.04 14.23 -19.76
CA ALA A 410 -11.84 13.01 -20.54
C ALA A 410 -10.39 12.92 -21.00
N SER A 411 -9.86 11.71 -21.04
CA SER A 411 -8.51 11.45 -21.52
C SER A 411 -8.39 10.05 -22.13
N LEU A 412 -7.42 9.91 -23.01
CA LEU A 412 -7.02 8.65 -23.61
C LEU A 412 -5.51 8.50 -23.45
N SER A 413 -5.07 7.37 -22.91
CA SER A 413 -3.68 6.94 -22.92
C SER A 413 -3.52 5.77 -23.88
N ALA A 414 -2.47 5.79 -24.68
CA ALA A 414 -2.04 4.69 -25.54
C ALA A 414 -0.65 4.25 -25.08
N GLU A 415 -0.47 2.96 -24.80
CA GLU A 415 0.81 2.41 -24.36
C GLU A 415 1.20 1.20 -25.18
N TYR A 416 2.41 1.23 -25.73
CA TYR A 416 3.10 0.07 -26.24
C TYR A 416 3.86 -0.61 -25.11
N ASN A 417 3.63 -1.92 -24.94
CA ASN A 417 4.32 -2.74 -23.95
C ASN A 417 4.94 -3.93 -24.63
N LYS A 418 6.17 -4.27 -24.25
CA LYS A 418 6.88 -5.47 -24.70
C LYS A 418 7.67 -6.05 -23.53
N ALA A 419 7.52 -7.36 -23.28
CA ALA A 419 8.33 -8.12 -22.34
C ALA A 419 8.99 -9.30 -23.04
N VAL A 420 10.28 -9.49 -22.79
CA VAL A 420 11.11 -10.56 -23.36
C VAL A 420 11.85 -11.25 -22.24
N ILE A 421 11.76 -12.58 -22.21
CA ILE A 421 12.57 -13.43 -21.33
C ILE A 421 13.71 -14.07 -22.15
N ASP A 422 14.88 -14.17 -21.51
CA ASP A 422 16.03 -14.94 -21.94
C ASP A 422 16.36 -15.95 -20.83
N SER A 423 16.20 -17.24 -21.10
CA SER A 423 16.52 -18.30 -20.18
C SER A 423 17.31 -19.39 -20.92
N ALA A 424 18.48 -19.75 -20.40
CA ALA A 424 19.39 -20.74 -20.98
C ALA A 424 19.68 -20.48 -22.49
N GLY A 425 19.84 -19.21 -22.89
CA GLY A 425 20.12 -18.81 -24.26
C GLY A 425 18.91 -18.85 -25.21
N ARG A 426 17.76 -19.27 -24.73
CA ARG A 426 16.49 -19.19 -25.48
C ARG A 426 15.76 -17.91 -25.14
N LYS A 427 15.34 -17.18 -26.18
CA LYS A 427 14.60 -15.91 -26.04
C LYS A 427 13.19 -16.06 -26.58
N TRP A 428 12.22 -15.59 -25.81
CA TRP A 428 10.84 -15.49 -26.26
C TRP A 428 10.15 -14.23 -25.75
N THR A 429 9.17 -13.78 -26.47
CA THR A 429 8.35 -12.63 -26.08
C THR A 429 7.17 -13.14 -25.27
N LEU A 430 7.01 -12.63 -24.03
CA LEU A 430 5.86 -12.93 -23.19
C LEU A 430 4.61 -12.22 -23.70
N TRP A 431 4.73 -10.92 -23.93
CA TRP A 431 3.68 -10.09 -24.49
C TRP A 431 4.29 -8.94 -25.29
N SER A 432 3.54 -8.49 -26.30
CA SER A 432 3.86 -7.30 -27.08
C SER A 432 2.56 -6.74 -27.66
N GLY A 433 2.36 -5.42 -27.54
CA GLY A 433 1.18 -4.80 -28.15
C GLY A 433 0.89 -3.41 -27.63
N VAL A 434 -0.06 -2.74 -28.30
CA VAL A 434 -0.59 -1.44 -27.94
C VAL A 434 -1.87 -1.62 -27.11
N ASN A 435 -1.99 -0.92 -26.01
CA ASN A 435 -3.17 -0.90 -25.15
C ASN A 435 -3.70 0.52 -25.03
N LEU A 436 -5.01 0.66 -25.14
CA LEU A 436 -5.72 1.93 -24.97
C LEU A 436 -6.40 1.96 -23.60
N TYR A 437 -6.31 3.13 -22.93
CA TYR A 437 -6.87 3.35 -21.60
C TYR A 437 -7.72 4.62 -21.61
N PRO A 438 -9.01 4.49 -22.00
CA PRO A 438 -9.97 5.59 -21.88
C PRO A 438 -10.28 5.88 -20.42
N GLN A 439 -10.50 7.17 -20.14
CA GLN A 439 -10.86 7.68 -18.84
C GLN A 439 -11.89 8.80 -18.97
N LEU A 440 -12.89 8.81 -18.10
CA LEU A 440 -13.92 9.83 -18.02
C LEU A 440 -14.21 10.18 -16.56
N ASN A 441 -14.22 11.46 -16.24
CA ASN A 441 -14.65 11.99 -14.95
C ASN A 441 -15.68 13.08 -15.17
N LEU A 442 -16.84 12.95 -14.53
CA LEU A 442 -17.91 13.94 -14.53
C LEU A 442 -18.19 14.32 -13.08
N SER A 443 -18.13 15.61 -12.77
CA SER A 443 -18.50 16.17 -11.47
C SER A 443 -19.60 17.18 -11.65
N TYR A 444 -20.77 16.92 -11.02
CA TYR A 444 -21.95 17.81 -11.08
C TYR A 444 -22.28 18.34 -9.69
N THR A 445 -22.09 19.63 -9.49
CA THR A 445 -22.47 20.34 -8.27
C THR A 445 -23.96 20.68 -8.34
N ILE A 446 -24.77 19.95 -7.60
CA ILE A 446 -26.23 20.13 -7.51
C ILE A 446 -26.49 21.48 -6.84
N ASP A 447 -25.88 21.67 -5.68
CA ASP A 447 -25.86 22.88 -4.88
C ASP A 447 -24.52 22.98 -4.10
N PRO A 448 -24.22 24.07 -3.36
CA PRO A 448 -22.94 24.24 -2.65
C PRO A 448 -22.60 23.12 -1.65
N SER A 449 -23.58 22.32 -1.24
CA SER A 449 -23.40 21.23 -0.25
C SER A 449 -23.46 19.84 -0.86
N ASN A 450 -24.02 19.68 -2.07
CA ASN A 450 -24.32 18.39 -2.67
C ASN A 450 -23.70 18.24 -4.05
N MET A 451 -23.08 17.09 -4.31
CA MET A 451 -22.37 16.81 -5.56
C MET A 451 -22.56 15.35 -6.00
N LEU A 452 -22.64 15.15 -7.30
CA LEU A 452 -22.57 13.86 -7.96
C LEU A 452 -21.26 13.75 -8.73
N GLN A 453 -20.57 12.64 -8.58
CA GLN A 453 -19.37 12.28 -9.38
C GLN A 453 -19.61 10.96 -10.09
N VAL A 454 -19.30 10.92 -11.38
CA VAL A 454 -19.31 9.68 -12.18
C VAL A 454 -17.93 9.52 -12.80
N ASN A 455 -17.36 8.33 -12.64
CA ASN A 455 -16.02 8.02 -13.09
C ASN A 455 -16.05 6.73 -13.92
N PHE A 456 -15.30 6.71 -14.99
CA PHE A 456 -14.98 5.50 -15.75
C PHE A 456 -13.49 5.48 -16.03
N SER A 457 -12.86 4.31 -15.87
CA SER A 457 -11.45 4.12 -16.20
C SER A 457 -11.17 2.68 -16.57
N SER A 458 -10.05 2.45 -17.22
CA SER A 458 -9.53 1.11 -17.47
C SER A 458 -8.06 1.03 -17.08
N ASP A 459 -7.62 -0.19 -16.70
CA ASP A 459 -6.25 -0.47 -16.32
C ASP A 459 -5.81 -1.83 -16.86
N LYS A 460 -4.51 -2.11 -16.79
CA LYS A 460 -3.91 -3.41 -17.10
C LYS A 460 -2.86 -3.72 -16.05
N LYS A 461 -3.01 -4.86 -15.38
CA LYS A 461 -2.09 -5.33 -14.36
C LYS A 461 -1.24 -6.45 -14.91
N TYR A 462 0.06 -6.28 -14.83
CA TYR A 462 1.02 -7.32 -15.22
C TYR A 462 1.26 -8.27 -14.06
N PRO A 463 1.50 -9.57 -14.34
CA PRO A 463 1.87 -10.53 -13.31
C PRO A 463 3.15 -10.11 -12.59
N ALA A 464 3.27 -10.48 -11.31
CA ALA A 464 4.50 -10.23 -10.55
C ALA A 464 5.65 -11.13 -11.07
N TYR A 465 6.87 -10.62 -11.08
CA TYR A 465 8.06 -11.35 -11.57
C TYR A 465 8.23 -12.71 -10.91
N TRP A 466 8.02 -12.81 -9.60
CA TRP A 466 8.12 -14.08 -8.88
C TRP A 466 7.04 -15.08 -9.30
N ALA A 467 5.86 -14.60 -9.70
CA ALA A 467 4.76 -15.47 -10.12
C ALA A 467 4.97 -16.05 -11.53
N MET A 468 5.75 -15.37 -12.38
CA MET A 468 6.13 -15.82 -13.72
C MET A 468 7.43 -16.60 -13.75
N SER A 469 8.24 -16.55 -12.69
CA SER A 469 9.49 -17.31 -12.63
C SER A 469 9.20 -18.81 -12.59
N SER A 470 10.10 -19.63 -13.10
CA SER A 470 10.01 -21.10 -12.97
C SER A 470 10.42 -21.58 -11.57
N ASN A 471 10.42 -20.70 -10.58
CA ASN A 471 10.87 -20.99 -9.22
C ASN A 471 9.94 -21.96 -8.50
N VAL A 472 10.52 -22.93 -7.78
CA VAL A 472 9.84 -23.78 -6.80
C VAL A 472 10.38 -23.42 -5.42
N SER A 473 9.50 -23.08 -4.50
CA SER A 473 9.82 -22.84 -3.09
C SER A 473 9.12 -23.88 -2.23
N TYR A 474 9.86 -24.65 -1.48
CA TYR A 474 9.35 -25.67 -0.59
C TYR A 474 8.83 -25.01 0.70
N LEU A 475 7.57 -25.26 1.06
CA LEU A 475 7.02 -24.79 2.33
C LEU A 475 7.24 -25.85 3.42
N ASN A 476 7.01 -27.10 3.09
CA ASN A 476 7.16 -28.29 3.95
C ASN A 476 7.19 -29.55 3.06
N VAL A 477 7.06 -30.73 3.64
CA VAL A 477 7.06 -32.03 2.92
C VAL A 477 5.93 -32.16 1.90
N TYR A 478 4.80 -31.50 2.13
CA TYR A 478 3.58 -31.65 1.34
C TYR A 478 3.33 -30.48 0.40
N SER A 479 3.66 -29.25 0.81
CA SER A 479 3.26 -28.03 0.11
C SER A 479 4.44 -27.28 -0.51
N GLN A 480 4.25 -26.80 -1.73
CA GLN A 480 5.22 -26.01 -2.51
C GLN A 480 4.53 -24.79 -3.12
N VAL A 481 5.28 -23.71 -3.36
CA VAL A 481 4.88 -22.58 -4.20
C VAL A 481 5.58 -22.69 -5.53
N ARG A 482 4.81 -22.64 -6.63
CA ARG A 482 5.34 -22.67 -8.00
C ARG A 482 4.98 -21.42 -8.77
N GLY A 483 5.91 -20.92 -9.57
CA GLY A 483 5.59 -19.90 -10.55
C GLY A 483 4.85 -20.44 -11.76
N ASN A 484 4.29 -19.55 -12.56
CA ASN A 484 3.59 -19.86 -13.80
C ASN A 484 4.02 -18.89 -14.92
N PRO A 485 4.94 -19.30 -15.80
CA PRO A 485 5.43 -18.44 -16.87
C PRO A 485 4.40 -18.12 -17.97
N TYR A 486 3.25 -18.78 -17.94
CA TYR A 486 2.16 -18.60 -18.92
C TYR A 486 1.08 -17.63 -18.44
N LEU A 487 1.32 -16.91 -17.34
CA LEU A 487 0.38 -15.89 -16.86
C LEU A 487 0.21 -14.77 -17.88
N GLU A 488 -1.04 -14.45 -18.18
CA GLU A 488 -1.42 -13.32 -19.00
C GLU A 488 -1.72 -12.08 -18.16
N PRO A 489 -1.44 -10.87 -18.70
CA PRO A 489 -1.80 -9.64 -17.99
C PRO A 489 -3.32 -9.48 -17.86
N GLU A 490 -3.75 -9.08 -16.67
CA GLU A 490 -5.13 -8.82 -16.31
C GLU A 490 -5.60 -7.47 -16.88
N ARG A 491 -6.79 -7.42 -17.50
CA ARG A 491 -7.45 -6.21 -17.98
C ARG A 491 -8.61 -5.83 -17.05
N ILE A 492 -8.69 -4.55 -16.66
CA ILE A 492 -9.65 -4.07 -15.69
C ILE A 492 -10.45 -2.90 -16.28
N TYR A 493 -11.78 -2.94 -16.15
CA TYR A 493 -12.70 -1.84 -16.43
C TYR A 493 -13.46 -1.48 -15.17
N MET A 494 -13.52 -0.19 -14.85
CA MET A 494 -14.10 0.32 -13.63
C MET A 494 -15.08 1.43 -13.92
N ALA A 495 -16.29 1.33 -13.38
CA ALA A 495 -17.30 2.38 -13.40
C ALA A 495 -17.75 2.68 -11.96
N ARG A 496 -17.94 3.95 -11.65
CA ARG A 496 -18.34 4.39 -10.32
C ARG A 496 -19.21 5.64 -10.38
N ALA A 497 -20.21 5.71 -9.50
CA ALA A 497 -21.00 6.91 -9.21
C ALA A 497 -20.99 7.19 -7.72
N ASN A 498 -20.63 8.40 -7.30
CA ASN A 498 -20.64 8.82 -5.90
C ASN A 498 -21.55 10.03 -5.73
N TYR A 499 -22.44 9.96 -4.77
CA TYR A 499 -23.23 11.10 -4.30
C TYR A 499 -22.68 11.58 -2.96
N ILE A 500 -22.20 12.82 -2.94
CA ILE A 500 -21.68 13.49 -1.75
C ILE A 500 -22.76 14.42 -1.23
N LEU A 501 -23.37 14.07 -0.09
CA LEU A 501 -24.44 14.80 0.56
C LEU A 501 -23.88 15.66 1.69
N LYS A 502 -24.24 16.96 1.70
CA LYS A 502 -23.83 17.95 2.71
C LYS A 502 -22.32 18.04 2.92
N LYS A 503 -21.50 17.77 1.87
CA LYS A 503 -20.04 17.69 1.94
C LYS A 503 -19.51 16.76 3.04
N LYS A 504 -20.31 15.81 3.48
CA LYS A 504 -20.06 14.99 4.66
C LYS A 504 -20.36 13.51 4.45
N TYR A 505 -21.50 13.18 3.85
CA TYR A 505 -21.92 11.80 3.63
C TYR A 505 -21.56 11.39 2.21
N VAL A 506 -21.02 10.18 2.04
CA VAL A 506 -20.67 9.66 0.72
C VAL A 506 -21.44 8.36 0.48
N PHE A 507 -22.19 8.32 -0.61
CA PHE A 507 -22.87 7.12 -1.10
C PHE A 507 -22.30 6.79 -2.47
N GLY A 508 -21.88 5.56 -2.68
CA GLY A 508 -21.23 5.12 -3.92
C GLY A 508 -21.85 3.87 -4.48
N LEU A 509 -21.98 3.83 -5.81
CA LEU A 509 -22.22 2.61 -6.59
C LEU A 509 -20.95 2.34 -7.41
N PHE A 510 -20.61 1.07 -7.59
CA PHE A 510 -19.43 0.68 -8.37
C PHE A 510 -19.66 -0.64 -9.11
N ALA A 511 -19.04 -0.74 -10.26
CA ALA A 511 -18.96 -1.96 -11.06
C ALA A 511 -17.54 -2.13 -11.59
N ASN A 512 -16.99 -3.34 -11.42
CA ASN A 512 -15.68 -3.69 -11.95
C ASN A 512 -15.78 -4.98 -12.77
N HIS A 513 -15.11 -5.00 -13.90
CA HIS A 513 -15.01 -6.15 -14.79
C HIS A 513 -13.54 -6.44 -15.08
N HIS A 514 -13.09 -7.63 -14.74
CA HIS A 514 -11.74 -8.11 -14.96
C HIS A 514 -11.75 -9.23 -16.00
N VAL A 515 -10.81 -9.19 -16.91
CA VAL A 515 -10.53 -10.24 -17.87
C VAL A 515 -9.12 -10.76 -17.57
N ASN A 516 -8.92 -12.06 -17.63
CA ASN A 516 -7.67 -12.73 -17.26
C ASN A 516 -7.24 -12.42 -15.81
N TYR A 517 -8.18 -12.51 -14.87
CA TYR A 517 -7.97 -12.16 -13.48
C TYR A 517 -6.93 -13.06 -12.81
N ILE A 518 -5.87 -12.47 -12.24
CA ILE A 518 -4.75 -13.21 -11.67
C ILE A 518 -4.99 -13.52 -10.20
N ARG A 519 -5.00 -14.81 -9.84
CA ARG A 519 -5.09 -15.30 -8.47
C ARG A 519 -4.19 -16.48 -8.20
N GLN A 520 -3.69 -16.58 -6.98
CA GLN A 520 -2.99 -17.76 -6.50
C GLN A 520 -4.01 -18.75 -5.95
N LEU A 521 -3.97 -19.97 -6.49
CA LEU A 521 -4.79 -21.08 -6.03
C LEU A 521 -3.89 -22.20 -5.49
N TYR A 522 -4.46 -22.96 -4.59
CA TYR A 522 -3.91 -24.21 -4.07
C TYR A 522 -4.55 -25.39 -4.81
N TYR A 523 -3.77 -26.34 -5.22
CA TYR A 523 -4.27 -27.57 -5.81
C TYR A 523 -3.46 -28.79 -5.38
N GLN A 524 -4.12 -29.93 -5.41
CA GLN A 524 -3.57 -31.23 -5.10
C GLN A 524 -3.03 -31.89 -6.35
N ASP A 525 -1.86 -32.53 -6.27
CA ASP A 525 -1.35 -33.37 -7.34
C ASP A 525 -2.15 -34.68 -7.35
N THR A 526 -2.68 -35.11 -8.50
CA THR A 526 -3.42 -36.33 -8.67
C THR A 526 -2.53 -37.57 -8.76
N LYS A 527 -1.22 -37.40 -8.90
CA LYS A 527 -0.23 -38.49 -9.08
C LYS A 527 0.64 -38.70 -7.85
N ALA A 528 0.78 -37.70 -6.99
CA ALA A 528 1.62 -37.72 -5.80
C ALA A 528 0.96 -37.01 -4.62
N LEU A 529 1.30 -37.40 -3.39
CA LEU A 529 0.87 -36.68 -2.18
C LEU A 529 1.63 -35.36 -2.04
N ARG A 530 1.28 -34.41 -2.89
CA ARG A 530 1.84 -33.03 -2.94
C ARG A 530 0.76 -32.04 -3.25
N ALA A 531 0.96 -30.84 -2.75
CA ALA A 531 0.10 -29.71 -3.04
C ALA A 531 0.91 -28.49 -3.52
N TYR A 532 0.30 -27.69 -4.36
CA TYR A 532 0.94 -26.54 -4.99
C TYR A 532 0.11 -25.29 -4.82
N TYR A 533 0.78 -24.21 -4.44
CA TYR A 533 0.27 -22.86 -4.57
C TYR A 533 0.79 -22.27 -5.88
N GLN A 534 -0.09 -21.98 -6.83
CA GLN A 534 0.30 -21.43 -8.12
C GLN A 534 -0.65 -20.30 -8.55
N SER A 535 -0.06 -19.22 -9.11
CA SER A 535 -0.86 -18.16 -9.71
C SER A 535 -1.42 -18.62 -11.06
N VAL A 536 -2.69 -18.32 -11.30
CA VAL A 536 -3.42 -18.68 -12.51
C VAL A 536 -4.28 -17.50 -12.96
N ASN A 537 -4.70 -17.51 -14.22
CA ASN A 537 -5.72 -16.60 -14.73
C ASN A 537 -7.10 -17.21 -14.63
N PHE A 538 -8.08 -16.45 -14.13
CA PHE A 538 -9.51 -16.72 -14.32
C PHE A 538 -9.99 -15.98 -15.57
N ASP A 539 -11.01 -16.51 -16.25
CA ASP A 539 -11.57 -15.85 -17.43
C ASP A 539 -12.15 -14.48 -17.05
N LYS A 540 -12.92 -14.41 -15.96
CA LYS A 540 -13.54 -13.19 -15.46
C LYS A 540 -13.59 -13.11 -13.95
N HIS A 541 -13.51 -11.90 -13.45
CA HIS A 541 -13.89 -11.54 -12.09
C HIS A 541 -14.73 -10.27 -12.13
N ASN A 542 -15.96 -10.34 -11.67
CA ASN A 542 -16.88 -9.21 -11.65
C ASN A 542 -17.23 -8.82 -10.23
N THR A 543 -17.31 -7.51 -9.97
CA THR A 543 -17.87 -7.00 -8.73
C THR A 543 -18.86 -5.87 -9.04
N PHE A 544 -20.03 -5.94 -8.43
CA PHE A 544 -21.05 -4.87 -8.51
C PHE A 544 -21.58 -4.60 -7.11
N GLY A 545 -21.55 -3.33 -6.68
CA GLY A 545 -21.94 -3.03 -5.32
C GLY A 545 -22.18 -1.57 -4.99
N ALA A 546 -22.49 -1.37 -3.71
CA ALA A 546 -22.75 -0.07 -3.12
C ALA A 546 -21.93 0.13 -1.84
N MET A 547 -21.66 1.39 -1.51
CA MET A 547 -21.05 1.77 -0.24
C MET A 547 -21.68 3.04 0.33
N ALA A 548 -21.61 3.18 1.66
CA ALA A 548 -21.99 4.37 2.38
C ALA A 548 -20.93 4.73 3.43
N VAL A 549 -20.60 6.03 3.53
CA VAL A 549 -19.74 6.59 4.58
C VAL A 549 -20.57 7.65 5.30
N ILE A 550 -20.83 7.43 6.59
CA ILE A 550 -21.73 8.24 7.40
C ILE A 550 -21.00 8.70 8.67
N PRO A 551 -20.34 9.87 8.66
CA PRO A 551 -19.80 10.47 9.87
C PRO A 551 -20.91 11.15 10.66
N PHE A 552 -20.90 11.00 12.00
CA PHE A 552 -21.83 11.66 12.91
C PHE A 552 -21.17 12.01 14.24
N ARG A 553 -21.77 12.94 14.98
CA ARG A 553 -21.32 13.34 16.31
C ARG A 553 -22.48 13.27 17.31
N ILE A 554 -22.18 12.84 18.53
CA ILE A 554 -23.15 12.77 19.62
C ILE A 554 -22.64 13.66 20.75
N GLY A 555 -23.39 14.72 21.10
CA GLY A 555 -23.14 15.56 22.28
C GLY A 555 -21.78 16.26 22.33
N GLY A 556 -21.06 16.41 21.26
CA GLY A 556 -19.71 17.02 21.26
C GLY A 556 -18.61 16.19 21.98
N VAL A 557 -18.96 15.01 22.49
CA VAL A 557 -18.06 14.07 23.19
C VAL A 557 -17.67 12.92 22.27
N VAL A 558 -18.61 12.43 21.44
CA VAL A 558 -18.38 11.28 20.56
C VAL A 558 -18.35 11.74 19.12
N SER A 559 -17.26 11.43 18.42
CA SER A 559 -17.14 11.56 16.98
C SER A 559 -17.08 10.17 16.35
N SER A 560 -18.07 9.83 15.53
CA SER A 560 -18.22 8.50 14.94
C SER A 560 -18.22 8.57 13.43
N ARG A 561 -17.77 7.48 12.80
CA ARG A 561 -17.86 7.25 11.36
C ARG A 561 -18.29 5.80 11.13
N PHE A 562 -19.45 5.64 10.53
CA PHE A 562 -19.94 4.35 10.06
C PHE A 562 -19.63 4.20 8.58
N VAL A 563 -19.11 3.04 8.19
CA VAL A 563 -18.84 2.67 6.81
C VAL A 563 -19.48 1.32 6.55
N ALA A 564 -20.31 1.26 5.52
CA ALA A 564 -20.92 0.03 5.05
C ALA A 564 -20.64 -0.15 3.56
N SER A 565 -20.32 -1.36 3.16
CA SER A 565 -20.25 -1.74 1.75
C SER A 565 -20.84 -3.13 1.55
N GLY A 566 -21.51 -3.33 0.42
CA GLY A 566 -22.05 -4.61 0.01
C GLY A 566 -21.92 -4.76 -1.50
N PHE A 567 -21.46 -5.92 -1.96
CA PHE A 567 -21.29 -6.18 -3.38
C PHE A 567 -21.37 -7.66 -3.74
N LEU A 568 -21.86 -7.92 -4.93
CA LEU A 568 -21.86 -9.23 -5.55
C LEU A 568 -20.46 -9.48 -6.13
N ILE A 569 -19.87 -10.62 -5.80
CA ILE A 569 -18.64 -11.14 -6.42
C ILE A 569 -19.05 -12.27 -7.35
N GLN A 570 -18.48 -12.28 -8.56
CA GLN A 570 -18.56 -13.41 -9.49
C GLN A 570 -17.17 -13.76 -9.98
N ASP A 571 -16.76 -15.01 -9.80
CA ASP A 571 -15.54 -15.63 -10.32
C ASP A 571 -15.90 -16.69 -11.34
N GLU A 572 -15.38 -16.58 -12.57
CA GLU A 572 -15.60 -17.51 -13.67
C GLU A 572 -14.25 -17.90 -14.27
N GLY A 573 -14.04 -19.20 -14.50
CA GLY A 573 -12.81 -19.69 -15.10
C GLY A 573 -12.70 -21.21 -15.13
N VAL A 574 -11.57 -21.68 -15.65
CA VAL A 574 -11.17 -23.07 -15.61
C VAL A 574 -9.88 -23.19 -14.83
N PHE A 575 -9.86 -24.08 -13.87
CA PHE A 575 -8.66 -24.40 -13.10
C PHE A 575 -8.36 -25.90 -13.18
N ILE A 576 -7.25 -26.23 -13.84
CA ILE A 576 -6.91 -27.60 -14.25
C ILE A 576 -8.07 -28.13 -15.13
N ASP A 577 -8.90 -29.06 -14.64
CA ASP A 577 -10.03 -29.63 -15.36
C ASP A 577 -11.39 -29.23 -14.75
N ILE A 578 -11.40 -28.27 -13.82
CA ILE A 578 -12.60 -27.82 -13.11
C ILE A 578 -13.05 -26.48 -13.65
N SER A 579 -14.19 -26.44 -14.32
CA SER A 579 -14.86 -25.18 -14.68
C SER A 579 -15.72 -24.71 -13.52
N PHE A 580 -15.67 -23.40 -13.23
CA PHE A 580 -16.47 -22.76 -12.19
C PHE A 580 -17.06 -21.42 -12.64
N ASP A 581 -18.29 -21.16 -12.25
CA ASP A 581 -18.95 -19.84 -12.25
C ASP A 581 -19.62 -19.68 -10.88
N ARG A 582 -18.95 -18.97 -9.98
CA ARG A 582 -19.41 -18.83 -8.59
C ARG A 582 -19.77 -17.39 -8.30
N LYS A 583 -20.88 -17.20 -7.60
CA LYS A 583 -21.40 -15.90 -7.20
C LYS A 583 -21.67 -15.88 -5.70
N LYS A 584 -21.27 -14.80 -5.04
CA LYS A 584 -21.54 -14.60 -3.61
C LYS A 584 -21.71 -13.12 -3.27
N LEU A 585 -22.70 -12.83 -2.44
CA LEU A 585 -22.88 -11.52 -1.86
C LEU A 585 -21.88 -11.35 -0.70
N PHE A 586 -21.06 -10.31 -0.76
CA PHE A 586 -20.12 -9.93 0.28
C PHE A 586 -20.54 -8.63 0.92
N GLY A 587 -20.33 -8.49 2.22
CA GLY A 587 -20.59 -7.27 2.96
C GLY A 587 -19.48 -6.94 3.96
N GLN A 588 -19.25 -5.64 4.15
CA GLN A 588 -18.30 -5.15 5.15
C GLN A 588 -18.89 -3.98 5.91
N LEU A 589 -18.79 -4.02 7.23
CA LEU A 589 -19.24 -2.97 8.15
C LEU A 589 -18.07 -2.51 8.99
N MET A 590 -17.88 -1.21 9.13
CA MET A 590 -16.86 -0.61 9.99
C MET A 590 -17.46 0.53 10.80
N LEU A 591 -17.10 0.58 12.07
CA LEU A 591 -17.49 1.65 12.98
C LEU A 591 -16.25 2.18 13.68
N PHE A 592 -15.94 3.44 13.47
CA PHE A 592 -14.85 4.16 14.08
C PHE A 592 -15.42 5.16 15.07
N ASN A 593 -14.98 5.08 16.33
CA ASN A 593 -15.46 5.99 17.37
C ASN A 593 -14.28 6.63 18.10
N THR A 594 -14.37 7.94 18.30
CA THR A 594 -13.44 8.70 19.15
C THR A 594 -14.26 9.37 20.24
N PHE A 595 -13.97 9.02 21.50
CA PHE A 595 -14.58 9.59 22.69
C PHE A 595 -13.61 10.62 23.28
N THR A 596 -14.01 11.88 23.38
CA THR A 596 -13.24 12.92 24.05
C THR A 596 -13.45 12.77 25.57
N LEU A 597 -12.50 12.15 26.28
CA LEU A 597 -12.58 11.93 27.72
C LEU A 597 -12.32 13.22 28.49
N SER A 598 -11.39 14.05 28.03
CA SER A 598 -11.09 15.34 28.62
C SER A 598 -10.53 16.30 27.59
N LYS A 599 -11.26 17.38 27.29
CA LYS A 599 -10.77 18.48 26.45
C LYS A 599 -9.60 19.21 27.10
N LYS A 600 -9.67 19.45 28.40
CA LYS A 600 -8.64 20.18 29.18
C LYS A 600 -7.31 19.43 29.22
N LYS A 601 -7.35 18.10 29.29
CA LYS A 601 -6.15 17.24 29.34
C LYS A 601 -5.77 16.67 27.98
N ASN A 602 -6.50 16.99 26.89
CA ASN A 602 -6.32 16.44 25.54
C ASN A 602 -6.25 14.90 25.54
N LEU A 603 -7.21 14.28 26.25
CA LEU A 603 -7.30 12.84 26.40
C LEU A 603 -8.52 12.31 25.63
N SER A 604 -8.31 11.31 24.79
CA SER A 604 -9.36 10.64 24.02
C SER A 604 -9.21 9.12 24.05
N LEU A 605 -10.34 8.42 23.93
CA LEU A 605 -10.42 6.99 23.74
C LEU A 605 -10.96 6.70 22.35
N GLU A 606 -10.32 5.82 21.61
CA GLU A 606 -10.81 5.28 20.35
C GLU A 606 -11.33 3.87 20.56
N VAL A 607 -12.45 3.54 19.93
CA VAL A 607 -12.97 2.17 19.85
C VAL A 607 -13.44 1.93 18.44
N ASN A 608 -12.79 1.00 17.74
CA ASN A 608 -13.10 0.69 16.37
C ASN A 608 -13.52 -0.77 16.24
N ALA A 609 -14.55 -1.00 15.45
CA ALA A 609 -15.05 -2.34 15.14
C ALA A 609 -15.17 -2.51 13.62
N ARG A 610 -14.82 -3.69 13.14
CA ARG A 610 -14.97 -4.10 11.74
C ARG A 610 -15.53 -5.50 11.68
N TYR A 611 -16.42 -5.73 10.73
CA TYR A 611 -16.94 -7.04 10.33
C TYR A 611 -16.83 -7.19 8.83
N SER A 612 -16.36 -8.35 8.36
CA SER A 612 -16.35 -8.76 6.96
C SER A 612 -17.14 -10.07 6.85
N ALA A 613 -18.15 -10.09 6.00
CA ALA A 613 -18.95 -11.29 5.72
C ALA A 613 -18.13 -12.37 5.02
N PRO A 614 -18.59 -13.62 4.97
CA PRO A 614 -17.98 -14.66 4.14
C PRO A 614 -17.94 -14.26 2.67
N SER A 615 -16.88 -14.66 1.96
CA SER A 615 -16.64 -14.35 0.54
C SER A 615 -16.24 -15.59 -0.24
N ILE A 616 -15.95 -15.41 -1.54
CA ILE A 616 -15.35 -16.42 -2.41
C ILE A 616 -14.03 -15.90 -3.00
N GLN A 617 -13.15 -16.82 -3.34
CA GLN A 617 -11.98 -16.58 -4.13
C GLN A 617 -11.75 -17.76 -5.08
N GLY A 618 -12.28 -17.66 -6.31
CA GLY A 618 -12.30 -18.79 -7.24
C GLY A 618 -13.03 -19.98 -6.66
N ILE A 619 -12.32 -21.10 -6.48
CA ILE A 619 -12.87 -22.34 -5.93
C ILE A 619 -13.04 -22.29 -4.40
N TYR A 620 -12.45 -21.32 -3.70
CA TYR A 620 -12.49 -21.24 -2.24
C TYR A 620 -13.73 -20.51 -1.71
N ASP A 621 -14.23 -21.01 -0.58
CA ASP A 621 -15.05 -20.27 0.37
C ASP A 621 -14.15 -19.71 1.47
N VAL A 622 -14.27 -18.41 1.72
CA VAL A 622 -13.51 -17.69 2.75
C VAL A 622 -14.48 -17.26 3.85
N ASP A 623 -14.22 -17.68 5.09
CA ASP A 623 -15.07 -17.35 6.22
C ASP A 623 -15.05 -15.85 6.54
N GLY A 624 -16.12 -15.39 7.18
CA GLY A 624 -16.19 -14.04 7.69
C GLY A 624 -15.23 -13.83 8.87
N ASN A 625 -14.83 -12.59 9.08
CA ASN A 625 -13.97 -12.20 10.19
C ASN A 625 -14.41 -10.87 10.81
N TYR A 626 -13.93 -10.61 12.01
CA TYR A 626 -14.15 -9.34 12.68
C TYR A 626 -12.91 -8.87 13.43
N ASN A 627 -12.82 -7.56 13.67
CA ASN A 627 -11.75 -6.97 14.48
C ASN A 627 -12.35 -5.90 15.37
N VAL A 628 -12.00 -5.94 16.65
CA VAL A 628 -12.29 -4.86 17.60
C VAL A 628 -10.96 -4.36 18.17
N SER A 629 -10.76 -3.05 18.07
CA SER A 629 -9.58 -2.37 18.63
C SER A 629 -9.98 -1.22 19.53
N ALA A 630 -9.15 -0.95 20.56
CA ALA A 630 -9.31 0.22 21.42
C ALA A 630 -7.96 0.90 21.63
N GLY A 631 -7.96 2.24 21.75
CA GLY A 631 -6.76 3.02 21.94
C GLY A 631 -6.98 4.25 22.82
N LEU A 632 -6.08 4.48 23.77
CA LEU A 632 -6.03 5.69 24.58
C LEU A 632 -4.99 6.63 24.00
N VAL A 633 -5.38 7.86 23.73
CA VAL A 633 -4.52 8.92 23.18
C VAL A 633 -4.46 10.08 24.14
N TRP A 634 -3.27 10.44 24.55
CA TRP A 634 -3.00 11.55 25.43
C TRP A 634 -1.98 12.51 24.79
N ASN A 635 -2.37 13.76 24.63
CA ASN A 635 -1.52 14.83 24.10
C ASN A 635 -1.19 15.84 25.21
N PRO A 636 -0.27 15.50 26.14
CA PRO A 636 0.06 16.37 27.28
C PRO A 636 0.56 17.73 26.84
N ILE A 637 1.29 17.81 25.75
CA ILE A 637 1.75 19.06 25.15
C ILE A 637 1.30 19.08 23.67
N PRO A 638 0.20 19.77 23.35
CA PRO A 638 -0.35 19.81 21.99
C PRO A 638 0.71 20.14 20.95
N LYS A 639 0.73 19.39 19.85
CA LYS A 639 1.69 19.49 18.74
C LYS A 639 3.16 19.20 19.10
N LYS A 640 3.47 18.88 20.36
CA LYS A 640 4.85 18.58 20.81
C LYS A 640 5.02 17.18 21.37
N LEU A 641 4.04 16.69 22.14
CA LEU A 641 4.13 15.36 22.74
C LEU A 641 2.79 14.64 22.65
N SER A 642 2.79 13.44 22.08
CA SER A 642 1.67 12.52 22.05
C SER A 642 2.09 11.17 22.62
N VAL A 643 1.25 10.60 23.48
CA VAL A 643 1.42 9.26 24.04
C VAL A 643 0.20 8.44 23.68
N MET A 644 0.42 7.22 23.19
CA MET A 644 -0.65 6.33 22.75
C MET A 644 -0.45 4.92 23.30
N LEU A 645 -1.55 4.34 23.76
CA LEU A 645 -1.66 2.91 24.06
C LEU A 645 -2.79 2.34 23.20
N ARG A 646 -2.54 1.26 22.44
CA ARG A 646 -3.55 0.65 21.57
C ARG A 646 -3.53 -0.87 21.66
N GLY A 647 -4.70 -1.48 21.78
CA GLY A 647 -4.94 -2.91 21.63
C GLY A 647 -5.65 -3.19 20.31
N GLU A 648 -5.18 -4.19 19.58
CA GLU A 648 -5.80 -4.64 18.32
C GLU A 648 -6.26 -6.08 18.48
N ASP A 649 -7.31 -6.45 17.74
CA ASP A 649 -7.91 -7.79 17.76
C ASP A 649 -8.25 -8.30 19.18
N LEU A 650 -8.86 -7.42 19.98
CA LEU A 650 -9.17 -7.67 21.37
C LEU A 650 -10.06 -8.91 21.59
N LEU A 651 -10.84 -9.28 20.59
CA LEU A 651 -11.77 -10.42 20.63
C LEU A 651 -11.26 -11.63 19.83
N LYS A 652 -10.00 -11.59 19.31
CA LYS A 652 -9.36 -12.66 18.52
C LYS A 652 -10.19 -13.11 17.31
N GLY A 653 -10.81 -12.14 16.62
CA GLY A 653 -11.69 -12.38 15.47
C GLY A 653 -11.00 -12.36 14.11
N LEU A 654 -9.71 -12.00 14.03
CA LEU A 654 -8.92 -11.95 12.79
C LEU A 654 -8.36 -13.32 12.39
N ARG A 655 -9.15 -14.37 12.50
CA ARG A 655 -8.76 -15.71 12.03
C ARG A 655 -9.25 -15.86 10.58
N ALA A 656 -8.31 -16.08 9.66
CA ALA A 656 -8.66 -16.46 8.30
C ALA A 656 -8.91 -17.97 8.24
N LYS A 657 -10.09 -18.38 7.76
CA LYS A 657 -10.41 -19.77 7.43
C LYS A 657 -10.84 -19.82 5.98
N THR A 658 -10.37 -20.83 5.29
CA THR A 658 -10.66 -21.06 3.87
C THR A 658 -11.00 -22.51 3.67
N HIS A 659 -12.05 -22.78 2.87
CA HIS A 659 -12.53 -24.10 2.54
C HIS A 659 -12.57 -24.25 1.01
N ILE A 660 -12.34 -25.46 0.51
CA ILE A 660 -12.43 -25.80 -0.91
C ILE A 660 -13.64 -26.69 -1.11
#